data_1e4441890134b5722ab22df61ee9fca8
#
_entry.id   1e4441890134b5722ab22df61ee9fca8
#
_cell.length_a   1.000
_cell.length_b   1.000
_cell.length_c   1.000
_cell.angle_alpha   90.00
_cell.angle_beta   90.00
_cell.angle_gamma   90.00
#
_symmetry.space_group_name_H-M   'P 1'
#
loop_
_entity.id
_entity.type
_entity.pdbx_description
1 polymer ?
#
loop_
_entity_poly.entity_id
_entity_poly.type
_entity_poly.pdbx_seq_one_letter_code
_entity_poly.pdbx_strand_id
1 'polypeptide(L)'
;MSIYDKLNEQQKEGVFTTEGAVLILAGAGSGKTGVLTHRIAHLIDDLGVNSYNILAITFTNKAAKEMKERVDRLVGMGADSAWIMTFHATCVRILRRYICRIGYDNNFTIYDTDDQKSVIKDILKRKNLDPKQYKDRTILSVISNAKDNLISPDDMYQSSGGNYNTMKTAEIYREYQEQLKKNNAVDFDDIIGLTVKLFNEDKEVLRYYQERFRYIMVDEYQDTNRAQFNLIRLLAGGYGNLCVVGDDDQSIYKFRGADINNILDFEKYFNDAKIIKLEQNYRSTQNILDVANEVIKNNAGRKDKRLWTSVKDGTKVIFNVYENGYEEARGIAEDIAHRHLHDGKDYSDFAILYRTNAQSRSLEEKLIEKNIPYRIYGGINFYARREIKDILAYLKTIDNARDDLAVKRILNVPKRGIGTASVEKVDDYAYENDITFYVALRQAKEVPGLQRAVSKVEGFVTQIEVLKSKSQYIGVGKLIEEIIETVGYSDYIDAESESDEQATERRQNIDELISKAVQYEETVDEPSLSGFLEEVALVADIDNLDENNDMVSLMTIHSAKGLEFPIVYLAGMEDGLFPSYMSISTGDESDIEEERRLCYVGITRAKETLIMSAARMRTVRGETQMNRTSRFVREIPKELLAESAQMLKKHSEYSSITGKDHMELPVRKRGQVAFNSYQRETISNTVFDKKTDSAPDYTVGDRVRHIKFGEGTVADMINGGRDYEVTVDFDTAGRKKMFAGFAKLVKI
;
A
#
# COMPACT_ATOMS: atom_id res chain seq x y z
N MET A 1 -36.57 -17.58 22.86
CA MET A 1 -36.26 -16.42 22.01
C MET A 1 -35.73 -16.98 20.69
N SER A 2 -36.34 -16.63 19.56
CA SER A 2 -35.90 -17.13 18.27
C SER A 2 -34.51 -16.52 17.93
N ILE A 3 -33.65 -17.28 17.25
CA ILE A 3 -32.36 -16.75 16.78
C ILE A 3 -32.53 -15.52 15.86
N TYR A 4 -33.73 -15.34 15.27
CA TYR A 4 -34.07 -14.24 14.35
C TYR A 4 -34.58 -12.97 15.03
N ASP A 5 -34.84 -12.99 16.35
CA ASP A 5 -35.47 -11.85 17.05
C ASP A 5 -34.62 -10.58 17.04
N LYS A 6 -33.29 -10.74 16.88
CA LYS A 6 -32.32 -9.63 16.80
C LYS A 6 -32.13 -9.05 15.40
N LEU A 7 -32.70 -9.69 14.37
CA LEU A 7 -32.59 -9.24 12.99
C LEU A 7 -33.66 -8.21 12.66
N ASN A 8 -33.28 -7.17 11.92
CA ASN A 8 -34.26 -6.25 11.33
C ASN A 8 -35.00 -6.90 10.15
N GLU A 9 -36.06 -6.22 9.64
CA GLU A 9 -36.92 -6.79 8.60
C GLU A 9 -36.16 -7.09 7.29
N GLN A 10 -35.22 -6.23 6.87
CA GLN A 10 -34.40 -6.44 5.67
C GLN A 10 -33.41 -7.60 5.86
N GLN A 11 -32.84 -7.73 7.05
CA GLN A 11 -31.98 -8.86 7.37
C GLN A 11 -32.78 -10.17 7.38
N LYS A 12 -34.00 -10.19 7.96
CA LYS A 12 -34.91 -11.33 7.90
C LYS A 12 -35.29 -11.68 6.46
N GLU A 13 -35.58 -10.68 5.63
CA GLU A 13 -35.84 -10.88 4.21
C GLU A 13 -34.63 -11.57 3.53
N GLY A 14 -33.41 -11.12 3.82
CA GLY A 14 -32.17 -11.75 3.33
C GLY A 14 -31.98 -13.18 3.82
N VAL A 15 -32.41 -13.50 5.03
CA VAL A 15 -32.34 -14.86 5.62
C VAL A 15 -33.38 -15.77 4.97
N PHE A 16 -34.62 -15.34 4.84
CA PHE A 16 -35.74 -16.19 4.44
C PHE A 16 -35.97 -16.30 2.93
N THR A 17 -35.36 -15.43 2.11
CA THR A 17 -35.40 -15.54 0.64
C THR A 17 -34.37 -16.58 0.17
N THR A 18 -34.71 -17.87 0.20
CA THR A 18 -33.74 -18.96 0.00
C THR A 18 -33.56 -19.36 -1.46
N GLU A 19 -34.59 -19.20 -2.28
CA GLU A 19 -34.59 -19.67 -3.68
C GLU A 19 -34.25 -18.53 -4.66
N GLY A 20 -33.60 -18.90 -5.76
CA GLY A 20 -33.18 -18.00 -6.83
C GLY A 20 -31.91 -17.19 -6.53
N ALA A 21 -31.60 -16.25 -7.42
CA ALA A 21 -30.45 -15.36 -7.26
C ALA A 21 -30.81 -14.18 -6.36
N VAL A 22 -30.02 -13.93 -5.33
CA VAL A 22 -30.21 -12.85 -4.36
C VAL A 22 -28.93 -12.04 -4.22
N LEU A 23 -29.01 -10.74 -4.44
CA LEU A 23 -27.96 -9.79 -4.10
C LEU A 23 -28.35 -9.05 -2.82
N ILE A 24 -27.60 -9.25 -1.76
CA ILE A 24 -27.70 -8.46 -0.54
C ILE A 24 -26.71 -7.31 -0.64
N LEU A 25 -27.18 -6.14 -1.02
CA LEU A 25 -26.40 -4.92 -1.11
C LEU A 25 -26.32 -4.30 0.30
N ALA A 26 -25.22 -4.55 0.97
CA ALA A 26 -25.09 -4.35 2.40
C ALA A 26 -24.00 -3.32 2.71
N GLY A 27 -24.38 -2.15 3.21
CA GLY A 27 -23.43 -1.12 3.61
C GLY A 27 -22.49 -1.53 4.75
N ALA A 28 -21.49 -0.71 5.03
CA ALA A 28 -20.58 -0.94 6.14
C ALA A 28 -21.33 -1.11 7.46
N GLY A 29 -20.94 -2.07 8.30
CA GLY A 29 -21.53 -2.28 9.63
C GLY A 29 -23.00 -2.70 9.65
N SER A 30 -23.58 -3.14 8.52
CA SER A 30 -25.00 -3.55 8.42
C SER A 30 -25.27 -5.00 8.81
N GLY A 31 -24.25 -5.75 9.25
CA GLY A 31 -24.40 -7.13 9.68
C GLY A 31 -24.38 -8.16 8.54
N LYS A 32 -23.63 -7.89 7.44
CA LYS A 32 -23.44 -8.77 6.28
C LYS A 32 -23.26 -10.25 6.65
N THR A 33 -22.19 -10.55 7.38
CA THR A 33 -21.85 -11.91 7.80
C THR A 33 -22.90 -12.51 8.73
N GLY A 34 -23.57 -11.66 9.53
CA GLY A 34 -24.69 -12.10 10.38
C GLY A 34 -25.87 -12.64 9.56
N VAL A 35 -26.23 -11.97 8.46
CA VAL A 35 -27.32 -12.46 7.58
C VAL A 35 -26.94 -13.80 6.94
N LEU A 36 -25.70 -13.95 6.45
CA LEU A 36 -25.24 -15.22 5.86
C LEU A 36 -25.26 -16.36 6.87
N THR A 37 -24.80 -16.15 8.09
CA THR A 37 -24.77 -17.19 9.13
C THR A 37 -26.17 -17.61 9.56
N HIS A 38 -27.11 -16.66 9.72
CA HIS A 38 -28.51 -16.98 10.02
C HIS A 38 -29.23 -17.64 8.84
N ARG A 39 -28.89 -17.28 7.59
CA ARG A 39 -29.41 -17.94 6.41
C ARG A 39 -28.98 -19.41 6.33
N ILE A 40 -27.71 -19.70 6.66
CA ILE A 40 -27.21 -21.09 6.74
C ILE A 40 -27.97 -21.84 7.82
N ALA A 41 -28.14 -21.25 9.01
CA ALA A 41 -28.88 -21.84 10.11
C ALA A 41 -30.34 -22.12 9.72
N HIS A 42 -31.01 -21.17 9.06
CA HIS A 42 -32.38 -21.33 8.56
C HIS A 42 -32.51 -22.48 7.55
N LEU A 43 -31.56 -22.60 6.62
CA LEU A 43 -31.57 -23.70 5.64
C LEU A 43 -31.44 -25.07 6.34
N ILE A 44 -30.59 -25.18 7.36
CA ILE A 44 -30.33 -26.45 8.06
C ILE A 44 -31.46 -26.79 9.02
N ASP A 45 -31.79 -25.89 9.95
CA ASP A 45 -32.70 -26.18 11.09
C ASP A 45 -34.17 -26.09 10.70
N ASP A 46 -34.57 -25.02 9.96
CA ASP A 46 -36.00 -24.81 9.68
C ASP A 46 -36.44 -25.51 8.38
N LEU A 47 -35.59 -25.51 7.35
CA LEU A 47 -35.94 -26.13 6.06
C LEU A 47 -35.39 -27.56 5.91
N GLY A 48 -34.62 -28.06 6.86
CA GLY A 48 -34.09 -29.44 6.84
C GLY A 48 -33.12 -29.70 5.68
N VAL A 49 -32.46 -28.66 5.15
CA VAL A 49 -31.49 -28.81 4.08
C VAL A 49 -30.24 -29.50 4.64
N ASN A 50 -29.82 -30.55 3.99
CA ASN A 50 -28.59 -31.22 4.36
C ASN A 50 -27.40 -30.27 4.20
N SER A 51 -26.62 -30.05 5.27
CA SER A 51 -25.46 -29.17 5.24
C SER A 51 -24.44 -29.50 4.13
N TYR A 52 -24.40 -30.76 3.69
CA TYR A 52 -23.61 -31.20 2.51
C TYR A 52 -23.98 -30.44 1.23
N ASN A 53 -25.20 -29.91 1.12
CA ASN A 53 -25.68 -29.15 -0.04
C ASN A 53 -25.40 -27.65 0.02
N ILE A 54 -24.65 -27.18 1.02
CA ILE A 54 -24.37 -25.77 1.27
C ILE A 54 -22.91 -25.45 0.99
N LEU A 55 -22.67 -24.43 0.18
CA LEU A 55 -21.37 -23.82 -0.07
C LEU A 55 -21.40 -22.33 0.32
N ALA A 56 -20.54 -21.93 1.25
CA ALA A 56 -20.34 -20.54 1.62
C ALA A 56 -18.86 -20.15 1.40
N ILE A 57 -18.63 -19.13 0.60
CA ILE A 57 -17.30 -18.71 0.17
C ILE A 57 -16.97 -17.34 0.75
N THR A 58 -15.75 -17.19 1.28
CA THR A 58 -15.20 -15.91 1.74
C THR A 58 -13.81 -15.67 1.15
N PHE A 59 -13.20 -14.49 1.45
CA PHE A 59 -11.86 -14.13 0.91
C PHE A 59 -10.70 -14.55 1.83
N THR A 60 -10.90 -14.63 3.15
CA THR A 60 -9.82 -14.90 4.11
C THR A 60 -10.13 -16.11 4.98
N ASN A 61 -9.07 -16.83 5.37
CA ASN A 61 -9.22 -17.98 6.26
C ASN A 61 -9.78 -17.59 7.64
N LYS A 62 -9.45 -16.38 8.13
CA LYS A 62 -10.01 -15.84 9.37
C LYS A 62 -11.52 -15.67 9.24
N ALA A 63 -12.01 -15.06 8.15
CA ALA A 63 -13.45 -14.87 7.92
C ALA A 63 -14.18 -16.21 7.77
N ALA A 64 -13.60 -17.19 7.08
CA ALA A 64 -14.15 -18.53 6.95
C ALA A 64 -14.27 -19.23 8.31
N LYS A 65 -13.24 -19.16 9.13
CA LYS A 65 -13.23 -19.72 10.49
C LYS A 65 -14.29 -19.07 11.38
N GLU A 66 -14.34 -17.75 11.38
CA GLU A 66 -15.32 -16.98 12.17
C GLU A 66 -16.76 -17.26 11.72
N MET A 67 -17.01 -17.33 10.41
CA MET A 67 -18.32 -17.70 9.86
C MET A 67 -18.71 -19.11 10.30
N LYS A 68 -17.80 -20.08 10.24
CA LYS A 68 -18.05 -21.44 10.69
C LYS A 68 -18.39 -21.52 12.17
N GLU A 69 -17.58 -20.88 13.04
CA GLU A 69 -17.85 -20.83 14.49
C GLU A 69 -19.18 -20.16 14.84
N ARG A 70 -19.61 -19.17 14.06
CA ARG A 70 -20.92 -18.53 14.24
C ARG A 70 -22.07 -19.45 13.83
N VAL A 71 -21.93 -20.17 12.71
CA VAL A 71 -22.92 -21.15 12.24
C VAL A 71 -23.04 -22.30 13.26
N ASP A 72 -21.91 -22.87 13.71
CA ASP A 72 -21.88 -23.94 14.70
C ASP A 72 -22.60 -23.55 16.02
N ARG A 73 -22.44 -22.29 16.45
CA ARG A 73 -23.16 -21.75 17.62
C ARG A 73 -24.67 -21.58 17.40
N LEU A 74 -25.10 -21.30 16.17
CA LEU A 74 -26.52 -21.10 15.84
C LEU A 74 -27.26 -22.44 15.68
N VAL A 75 -26.64 -23.38 14.98
CA VAL A 75 -27.24 -24.70 14.63
C VAL A 75 -27.02 -25.75 15.72
N GLY A 76 -25.99 -25.61 16.54
CA GLY A 76 -25.61 -26.57 17.58
C GLY A 76 -24.93 -27.82 17.04
N MET A 77 -25.61 -28.66 16.27
CA MET A 77 -25.05 -29.83 15.59
C MET A 77 -25.61 -29.99 14.18
N GLY A 78 -24.79 -30.48 13.24
CA GLY A 78 -25.24 -30.78 11.85
C GLY A 78 -24.67 -29.86 10.78
N ALA A 79 -23.87 -28.84 11.14
CA ALA A 79 -23.24 -27.96 10.15
C ALA A 79 -21.90 -28.48 9.60
N ASP A 80 -21.36 -29.57 10.12
CA ASP A 80 -19.99 -30.07 9.83
C ASP A 80 -19.75 -30.38 8.33
N SER A 81 -20.76 -30.77 7.60
CA SER A 81 -20.66 -31.13 6.17
C SER A 81 -20.76 -29.93 5.23
N ALA A 82 -21.13 -28.73 5.72
CA ALA A 82 -21.18 -27.53 4.93
C ALA A 82 -19.76 -27.11 4.53
N TRP A 83 -19.63 -26.66 3.28
CA TRP A 83 -18.37 -26.05 2.86
C TRP A 83 -18.39 -24.56 3.15
N ILE A 84 -17.76 -24.16 4.25
CA ILE A 84 -17.54 -22.75 4.63
C ILE A 84 -16.04 -22.51 4.55
N MET A 85 -15.57 -21.94 3.44
CA MET A 85 -14.13 -21.81 3.15
C MET A 85 -13.82 -20.70 2.15
N THR A 86 -12.52 -20.48 1.90
CA THR A 86 -12.10 -19.47 0.90
C THR A 86 -12.26 -20.00 -0.54
N PHE A 87 -12.23 -19.10 -1.55
CA PHE A 87 -12.19 -19.47 -2.96
C PHE A 87 -11.10 -20.49 -3.24
N HIS A 88 -9.86 -20.22 -2.81
CA HIS A 88 -8.73 -21.09 -3.05
C HIS A 88 -8.90 -22.45 -2.37
N ALA A 89 -9.32 -22.49 -1.12
CA ALA A 89 -9.53 -23.76 -0.42
C ALA A 89 -10.61 -24.61 -1.11
N THR A 90 -11.70 -24.00 -1.58
CA THR A 90 -12.74 -24.66 -2.37
C THR A 90 -12.16 -25.28 -3.63
N CYS A 91 -11.41 -24.50 -4.40
CA CYS A 91 -10.81 -24.95 -5.66
C CYS A 91 -9.75 -26.03 -5.43
N VAL A 92 -8.85 -25.88 -4.46
CA VAL A 92 -7.85 -26.91 -4.11
C VAL A 92 -8.53 -28.24 -3.80
N ARG A 93 -9.61 -28.22 -3.01
CA ARG A 93 -10.36 -29.43 -2.65
C ARG A 93 -11.00 -30.10 -3.87
N ILE A 94 -11.46 -29.33 -4.85
CA ILE A 94 -11.99 -29.83 -6.12
C ILE A 94 -10.85 -30.41 -6.98
N LEU A 95 -9.77 -29.65 -7.16
CA LEU A 95 -8.63 -30.04 -7.97
C LEU A 95 -7.92 -31.30 -7.42
N ARG A 96 -7.73 -31.42 -6.11
CA ARG A 96 -7.16 -32.64 -5.49
C ARG A 96 -7.92 -33.91 -5.86
N ARG A 97 -9.19 -33.79 -6.24
CA ARG A 97 -10.01 -34.94 -6.61
C ARG A 97 -10.06 -35.19 -8.11
N TYR A 98 -10.01 -34.16 -8.93
CA TYR A 98 -10.34 -34.25 -10.35
C TYR A 98 -9.34 -33.64 -11.32
N ILE A 99 -8.25 -33.03 -10.87
CA ILE A 99 -7.28 -32.34 -11.74
C ILE A 99 -6.65 -33.28 -12.78
N CYS A 100 -6.65 -34.61 -12.51
CA CYS A 100 -6.18 -35.61 -13.48
C CYS A 100 -6.96 -35.58 -14.80
N ARG A 101 -8.21 -35.11 -14.80
CA ARG A 101 -9.04 -34.93 -16.01
C ARG A 101 -8.49 -33.88 -16.97
N ILE A 102 -7.64 -32.95 -16.48
CA ILE A 102 -6.98 -31.89 -17.27
C ILE A 102 -5.46 -32.08 -17.38
N GLY A 103 -4.99 -33.30 -17.04
CA GLY A 103 -3.62 -33.76 -17.30
C GLY A 103 -2.57 -33.30 -16.29
N TYR A 104 -2.94 -33.21 -15.01
CA TYR A 104 -2.05 -33.11 -13.85
C TYR A 104 -2.26 -34.33 -12.94
N ASP A 105 -1.35 -34.59 -12.03
CA ASP A 105 -1.54 -35.58 -10.98
C ASP A 105 -2.20 -34.92 -9.75
N ASN A 106 -3.00 -35.71 -9.02
CA ASN A 106 -3.76 -35.18 -7.88
C ASN A 106 -2.89 -34.68 -6.72
N ASN A 107 -1.62 -35.08 -6.66
CA ASN A 107 -0.64 -34.69 -5.66
C ASN A 107 0.18 -33.45 -6.06
N PHE A 108 -0.37 -32.56 -6.91
CA PHE A 108 0.32 -31.35 -7.38
C PHE A 108 0.87 -30.49 -6.25
N THR A 109 1.97 -29.79 -6.53
CA THR A 109 2.58 -28.83 -5.61
C THR A 109 2.01 -27.43 -5.88
N ILE A 110 1.81 -26.63 -4.84
CA ILE A 110 1.42 -25.22 -4.96
C ILE A 110 2.69 -24.38 -4.82
N TYR A 111 3.06 -23.65 -5.88
CA TYR A 111 4.23 -22.77 -5.92
C TYR A 111 3.95 -21.44 -5.26
N ASP A 112 4.85 -21.05 -4.36
CA ASP A 112 4.88 -19.71 -3.81
C ASP A 112 5.53 -18.71 -4.78
N THR A 113 5.60 -17.43 -4.36
CA THR A 113 6.16 -16.36 -5.19
C THR A 113 7.65 -16.55 -5.48
N ASP A 114 8.42 -17.19 -4.62
CA ASP A 114 9.86 -17.42 -4.84
C ASP A 114 10.08 -18.59 -5.80
N ASP A 115 9.25 -19.64 -5.72
CA ASP A 115 9.20 -20.72 -6.69
C ASP A 115 8.88 -20.19 -8.08
N GLN A 116 7.83 -19.38 -8.21
CA GLN A 116 7.43 -18.75 -9.47
C GLN A 116 8.56 -17.94 -10.11
N LYS A 117 9.26 -17.09 -9.30
CA LYS A 117 10.41 -16.32 -9.77
C LYS A 117 11.54 -17.22 -10.24
N SER A 118 11.79 -18.33 -9.54
CA SER A 118 12.82 -19.29 -9.93
C SER A 118 12.54 -19.84 -11.31
N VAL A 119 11.30 -20.26 -11.57
CA VAL A 119 10.87 -20.74 -12.90
C VAL A 119 11.06 -19.67 -13.98
N ILE A 120 10.61 -18.43 -13.72
CA ILE A 120 10.79 -17.33 -14.70
C ILE A 120 12.27 -17.05 -14.99
N LYS A 121 13.12 -17.01 -13.96
CA LYS A 121 14.57 -16.80 -14.14
C LYS A 121 15.20 -17.89 -14.99
N ASP A 122 14.81 -19.13 -14.80
CA ASP A 122 15.30 -20.25 -15.61
C ASP A 122 14.84 -20.15 -17.07
N ILE A 123 13.60 -19.73 -17.31
CA ILE A 123 13.08 -19.48 -18.66
C ILE A 123 13.87 -18.35 -19.35
N LEU A 124 14.06 -17.21 -18.65
CA LEU A 124 14.81 -16.08 -19.20
C LEU A 124 16.25 -16.47 -19.56
N LYS A 125 16.91 -17.27 -18.70
CA LYS A 125 18.26 -17.79 -18.93
C LYS A 125 18.31 -18.71 -20.17
N ARG A 126 17.35 -19.63 -20.29
CA ARG A 126 17.29 -20.56 -21.45
C ARG A 126 17.05 -19.81 -22.77
N LYS A 127 16.24 -18.76 -22.75
CA LYS A 127 15.93 -17.94 -23.93
C LYS A 127 16.98 -16.86 -24.21
N ASN A 128 18.06 -16.76 -23.43
CA ASN A 128 19.06 -15.69 -23.50
C ASN A 128 18.44 -14.29 -23.50
N LEU A 129 17.39 -14.08 -22.70
CA LEU A 129 16.73 -12.79 -22.53
C LEU A 129 17.43 -12.00 -21.41
N ASP A 130 17.65 -10.70 -21.63
CA ASP A 130 18.27 -9.82 -20.64
C ASP A 130 17.33 -9.60 -19.44
N PRO A 131 17.69 -10.02 -18.21
CA PRO A 131 16.87 -9.81 -17.01
C PRO A 131 16.63 -8.34 -16.64
N LYS A 132 17.43 -7.42 -17.18
CA LYS A 132 17.21 -5.98 -16.99
C LYS A 132 16.04 -5.47 -17.83
N GLN A 133 15.86 -6.03 -19.01
CA GLN A 133 14.74 -5.71 -19.90
C GLN A 133 13.48 -6.51 -19.54
N TYR A 134 13.66 -7.77 -19.18
CA TYR A 134 12.58 -8.71 -18.81
C TYR A 134 12.64 -9.02 -17.31
N LYS A 135 12.16 -8.10 -16.48
CA LYS A 135 12.14 -8.29 -15.03
C LYS A 135 11.14 -9.40 -14.67
N ASP A 136 11.59 -10.40 -13.92
CA ASP A 136 10.79 -11.55 -13.46
C ASP A 136 9.45 -11.14 -12.85
N ARG A 137 9.44 -10.06 -12.06
CA ARG A 137 8.25 -9.52 -11.40
C ARG A 137 7.25 -8.91 -12.34
N THR A 138 7.70 -8.07 -13.26
CA THR A 138 6.82 -7.47 -14.27
C THR A 138 6.15 -8.55 -15.09
N ILE A 139 6.93 -9.61 -15.46
CA ILE A 139 6.38 -10.76 -16.18
C ILE A 139 5.35 -11.49 -15.34
N LEU A 140 5.65 -11.81 -14.08
CA LEU A 140 4.73 -12.48 -13.17
C LEU A 140 3.46 -11.67 -12.94
N SER A 141 3.56 -10.35 -12.75
CA SER A 141 2.39 -9.48 -12.62
C SER A 141 1.49 -9.50 -13.86
N VAL A 142 2.09 -9.50 -15.07
CA VAL A 142 1.32 -9.61 -16.32
C VAL A 142 0.66 -10.98 -16.45
N ILE A 143 1.36 -12.06 -16.09
CA ILE A 143 0.82 -13.43 -16.10
C ILE A 143 -0.34 -13.56 -15.11
N SER A 144 -0.17 -13.08 -13.87
CA SER A 144 -1.19 -13.10 -12.84
C SER A 144 -2.46 -12.36 -13.30
N ASN A 145 -2.31 -11.15 -13.84
CA ASN A 145 -3.44 -10.40 -14.40
C ASN A 145 -4.13 -11.14 -15.55
N ALA A 146 -3.36 -11.81 -16.44
CA ALA A 146 -3.93 -12.61 -17.51
C ALA A 146 -4.75 -13.80 -16.96
N LYS A 147 -4.24 -14.51 -15.94
CA LYS A 147 -4.94 -15.61 -15.28
C LYS A 147 -6.21 -15.17 -14.57
N ASP A 148 -6.18 -14.06 -13.85
CA ASP A 148 -7.34 -13.46 -13.19
C ASP A 148 -8.47 -13.15 -14.20
N ASN A 149 -8.10 -12.80 -15.42
CA ASN A 149 -9.01 -12.53 -16.53
C ASN A 149 -9.31 -13.75 -17.41
N LEU A 150 -8.80 -14.93 -17.08
CA LEU A 150 -8.91 -16.16 -17.86
C LEU A 150 -8.36 -16.01 -19.29
N ILE A 151 -7.33 -15.20 -19.47
CA ILE A 151 -6.64 -15.01 -20.74
C ILE A 151 -5.52 -16.05 -20.84
N SER A 152 -5.61 -16.95 -21.82
CA SER A 152 -4.56 -17.93 -22.06
C SER A 152 -3.31 -17.31 -22.70
N PRO A 153 -2.15 -17.99 -22.66
CA PRO A 153 -0.97 -17.54 -23.40
C PRO A 153 -1.23 -17.32 -24.89
N ASP A 154 -2.11 -18.15 -25.50
CA ASP A 154 -2.46 -18.03 -26.90
C ASP A 154 -3.35 -16.83 -27.19
N ASP A 155 -4.35 -16.58 -26.32
CA ASP A 155 -5.19 -15.38 -26.42
C ASP A 155 -4.36 -14.11 -26.26
N MET A 156 -3.42 -14.10 -25.32
CA MET A 156 -2.51 -12.98 -25.09
C MET A 156 -1.61 -12.73 -26.31
N TYR A 157 -1.10 -13.81 -26.93
CA TYR A 157 -0.30 -13.70 -28.13
C TYR A 157 -1.11 -13.14 -29.31
N GLN A 158 -2.32 -13.64 -29.54
CA GLN A 158 -3.21 -13.18 -30.61
C GLN A 158 -3.64 -11.73 -30.42
N SER A 159 -3.95 -11.32 -29.20
CA SER A 159 -4.36 -9.95 -28.87
C SER A 159 -3.21 -8.94 -28.84
N SER A 160 -1.97 -9.37 -29.03
CA SER A 160 -0.78 -8.51 -28.95
C SER A 160 -0.73 -7.37 -30.00
N GLY A 161 -1.52 -7.49 -31.08
CA GLY A 161 -1.56 -6.49 -32.16
C GLY A 161 -0.19 -6.23 -32.84
N GLY A 162 0.74 -7.20 -32.73
CA GLY A 162 2.12 -7.06 -33.26
C GLY A 162 3.09 -6.37 -32.31
N ASN A 163 2.69 -6.07 -31.07
CA ASN A 163 3.60 -5.55 -30.05
C ASN A 163 4.60 -6.63 -29.62
N TYR A 164 5.87 -6.41 -29.98
CA TYR A 164 6.94 -7.38 -29.74
C TYR A 164 7.08 -7.78 -28.27
N ASN A 165 6.99 -6.83 -27.33
CA ASN A 165 7.13 -7.10 -25.91
C ASN A 165 5.96 -7.95 -25.37
N THR A 166 4.73 -7.66 -25.80
CA THR A 166 3.55 -8.44 -25.45
C THR A 166 3.64 -9.86 -26.01
N MET A 167 4.07 -10.02 -27.28
CA MET A 167 4.30 -11.33 -27.88
C MET A 167 5.34 -12.14 -27.11
N LYS A 168 6.49 -11.50 -26.75
CA LYS A 168 7.53 -12.16 -25.96
C LYS A 168 7.05 -12.56 -24.57
N THR A 169 6.29 -11.70 -23.91
CA THR A 169 5.68 -12.04 -22.60
C THR A 169 4.71 -13.21 -22.72
N ALA A 170 3.90 -13.27 -23.78
CA ALA A 170 3.00 -14.40 -24.06
C ALA A 170 3.76 -15.71 -24.32
N GLU A 171 4.92 -15.66 -25.03
CA GLU A 171 5.80 -16.81 -25.19
C GLU A 171 6.39 -17.30 -23.86
N ILE A 172 6.81 -16.37 -22.98
CA ILE A 172 7.31 -16.69 -21.64
C ILE A 172 6.19 -17.27 -20.79
N TYR A 173 4.98 -16.71 -20.87
CA TYR A 173 3.80 -17.22 -20.17
C TYR A 173 3.47 -18.65 -20.59
N ARG A 174 3.49 -18.96 -21.89
CA ARG A 174 3.29 -20.33 -22.40
C ARG A 174 4.31 -21.30 -21.81
N GLU A 175 5.58 -20.95 -21.86
CA GLU A 175 6.66 -21.81 -21.33
C GLU A 175 6.57 -21.94 -19.79
N TYR A 176 6.15 -20.89 -19.10
CA TYR A 176 5.88 -20.93 -17.68
C TYR A 176 4.79 -21.95 -17.33
N GLN A 177 3.66 -21.93 -18.03
CA GLN A 177 2.56 -22.91 -17.83
C GLN A 177 2.99 -24.34 -18.17
N GLU A 178 3.74 -24.53 -19.27
CA GLU A 178 4.29 -25.83 -19.63
C GLU A 178 5.26 -26.37 -18.56
N GLN A 179 6.10 -25.49 -18.00
CA GLN A 179 7.05 -25.87 -16.95
C GLN A 179 6.31 -26.22 -15.64
N LEU A 180 5.30 -25.44 -15.25
CA LEU A 180 4.47 -25.76 -14.09
C LEU A 180 3.81 -27.13 -14.28
N LYS A 181 3.19 -27.35 -15.44
CA LYS A 181 2.54 -28.63 -15.76
C LYS A 181 3.52 -29.81 -15.72
N LYS A 182 4.72 -29.61 -16.28
CA LYS A 182 5.79 -30.63 -16.25
C LYS A 182 6.22 -30.96 -14.83
N ASN A 183 6.27 -29.98 -13.96
CA ASN A 183 6.63 -30.13 -12.56
C ASN A 183 5.47 -30.64 -11.69
N ASN A 184 4.31 -30.93 -12.29
CA ASN A 184 3.06 -31.19 -11.59
C ASN A 184 2.80 -30.15 -10.51
N ALA A 185 2.93 -28.88 -10.87
CA ALA A 185 2.77 -27.73 -9.99
C ALA A 185 1.71 -26.76 -10.52
N VAL A 186 1.10 -26.01 -9.62
CA VAL A 186 0.17 -24.92 -9.87
C VAL A 186 0.56 -23.72 -9.05
N ASP A 187 0.35 -22.52 -9.53
CA ASP A 187 0.46 -21.32 -8.69
C ASP A 187 -0.91 -20.92 -8.09
N PHE A 188 -0.95 -19.84 -7.30
CA PHE A 188 -2.18 -19.41 -6.66
C PHE A 188 -3.28 -19.02 -7.66
N ASP A 189 -2.93 -18.39 -8.76
CA ASP A 189 -3.89 -17.98 -9.78
C ASP A 189 -4.40 -19.19 -10.58
N ASP A 190 -3.55 -20.19 -10.82
CA ASP A 190 -3.92 -21.46 -11.45
C ASP A 190 -4.99 -22.21 -10.67
N ILE A 191 -5.00 -22.13 -9.35
CA ILE A 191 -5.97 -22.85 -8.51
C ILE A 191 -7.41 -22.54 -8.95
N ILE A 192 -7.71 -21.28 -9.19
CA ILE A 192 -9.04 -20.84 -9.62
C ILE A 192 -9.21 -21.07 -11.14
N GLY A 193 -8.24 -20.64 -11.94
CA GLY A 193 -8.27 -20.75 -13.39
C GLY A 193 -8.42 -22.19 -13.88
N LEU A 194 -7.65 -23.12 -13.31
CA LEU A 194 -7.73 -24.54 -13.66
C LEU A 194 -9.03 -25.20 -13.18
N THR A 195 -9.63 -24.75 -12.08
CA THR A 195 -10.96 -25.23 -11.66
C THR A 195 -12.03 -24.81 -12.67
N VAL A 196 -11.98 -23.54 -13.13
CA VAL A 196 -12.87 -23.07 -14.21
C VAL A 196 -12.65 -23.86 -15.49
N LYS A 197 -11.39 -24.12 -15.86
CA LYS A 197 -11.03 -24.95 -17.02
C LYS A 197 -11.59 -26.36 -16.87
N LEU A 198 -11.38 -27.02 -15.74
CA LEU A 198 -11.90 -28.35 -15.45
C LEU A 198 -13.42 -28.42 -15.64
N PHE A 199 -14.17 -27.46 -15.12
CA PHE A 199 -15.63 -27.40 -15.26
C PHE A 199 -16.09 -27.13 -16.69
N ASN A 200 -15.29 -26.46 -17.49
CA ASN A 200 -15.58 -26.25 -18.91
C ASN A 200 -15.31 -27.50 -19.75
N GLU A 201 -14.23 -28.22 -19.47
CA GLU A 201 -13.80 -29.40 -20.21
C GLU A 201 -14.54 -30.69 -19.77
N ASP A 202 -14.80 -30.86 -18.47
CA ASP A 202 -15.46 -32.02 -17.89
C ASP A 202 -16.85 -31.67 -17.30
N LYS A 203 -17.89 -31.87 -18.10
CA LYS A 203 -19.26 -31.55 -17.67
C LYS A 203 -19.83 -32.51 -16.64
N GLU A 204 -19.25 -33.68 -16.44
CA GLU A 204 -19.67 -34.62 -15.40
C GLU A 204 -19.21 -34.11 -14.03
N VAL A 205 -17.97 -33.64 -13.95
CA VAL A 205 -17.45 -33.03 -12.74
C VAL A 205 -18.23 -31.78 -12.37
N LEU A 206 -18.51 -30.91 -13.35
CA LEU A 206 -19.33 -29.73 -13.13
C LEU A 206 -20.71 -30.11 -12.58
N ARG A 207 -21.40 -31.04 -13.22
CA ARG A 207 -22.74 -31.49 -12.80
C ARG A 207 -22.73 -32.07 -11.40
N TYR A 208 -21.72 -32.87 -11.04
CA TYR A 208 -21.57 -33.40 -9.69
C TYR A 208 -21.56 -32.28 -8.63
N TYR A 209 -20.81 -31.21 -8.87
CA TYR A 209 -20.76 -30.09 -7.93
C TYR A 209 -21.98 -29.19 -7.98
N GLN A 210 -22.64 -29.05 -9.12
CA GLN A 210 -23.94 -28.39 -9.25
C GLN A 210 -25.04 -29.11 -8.47
N GLU A 211 -25.10 -30.43 -8.56
CA GLU A 211 -26.05 -31.27 -7.79
C GLU A 211 -25.74 -31.24 -6.29
N ARG A 212 -24.47 -31.19 -5.94
CA ARG A 212 -24.02 -31.11 -4.57
C ARG A 212 -24.38 -29.80 -3.92
N PHE A 213 -24.01 -28.68 -4.54
CA PHE A 213 -24.18 -27.34 -3.97
C PHE A 213 -25.50 -26.71 -4.45
N ARG A 214 -26.56 -27.06 -3.74
CA ARG A 214 -27.91 -26.52 -4.02
C ARG A 214 -28.05 -25.08 -3.59
N TYR A 215 -27.31 -24.66 -2.57
CA TYR A 215 -27.31 -23.31 -2.01
C TYR A 215 -25.87 -22.80 -1.97
N ILE A 216 -25.62 -21.72 -2.68
CA ILE A 216 -24.29 -21.09 -2.78
C ILE A 216 -24.38 -19.69 -2.19
N MET A 217 -23.45 -19.36 -1.28
CA MET A 217 -23.33 -18.05 -0.67
C MET A 217 -21.94 -17.50 -0.84
N VAL A 218 -21.82 -16.20 -1.14
CA VAL A 218 -20.53 -15.53 -1.33
C VAL A 218 -20.50 -14.24 -0.55
N ASP A 219 -19.55 -14.11 0.37
CA ASP A 219 -19.30 -12.86 1.11
C ASP A 219 -18.29 -11.96 0.36
N GLU A 220 -18.33 -10.66 0.61
CA GLU A 220 -17.46 -9.64 0.00
C GLU A 220 -17.43 -9.70 -1.55
N TYR A 221 -18.59 -9.94 -2.16
CA TYR A 221 -18.70 -10.21 -3.61
C TYR A 221 -18.13 -9.11 -4.51
N GLN A 222 -18.08 -7.86 -4.05
CA GLN A 222 -17.49 -6.73 -4.78
C GLN A 222 -15.98 -6.84 -5.03
N ASP A 223 -15.30 -7.78 -4.34
CA ASP A 223 -13.85 -7.99 -4.49
C ASP A 223 -13.51 -9.14 -5.44
N THR A 224 -14.52 -9.74 -6.08
CA THR A 224 -14.30 -10.86 -7.01
C THR A 224 -13.66 -10.41 -8.32
N ASN A 225 -12.67 -11.21 -8.81
CA ASN A 225 -12.13 -11.08 -10.15
C ASN A 225 -12.96 -11.90 -11.17
N ARG A 226 -12.59 -11.82 -12.44
CA ARG A 226 -13.31 -12.48 -13.51
C ARG A 226 -13.26 -14.02 -13.41
N ALA A 227 -12.16 -14.60 -12.96
CA ALA A 227 -12.04 -16.05 -12.78
C ALA A 227 -12.96 -16.54 -11.66
N GLN A 228 -13.00 -15.84 -10.53
CA GLN A 228 -13.90 -16.13 -9.40
C GLN A 228 -15.36 -15.96 -9.77
N PHE A 229 -15.69 -14.90 -10.50
CA PHE A 229 -17.04 -14.69 -11.04
C PHE A 229 -17.49 -15.87 -11.91
N ASN A 230 -16.64 -16.31 -12.86
CA ASN A 230 -16.98 -17.44 -13.73
C ASN A 230 -17.13 -18.75 -12.96
N LEU A 231 -16.31 -18.99 -11.94
CA LEU A 231 -16.43 -20.15 -11.05
C LEU A 231 -17.81 -20.17 -10.36
N ILE A 232 -18.22 -19.04 -9.77
CA ILE A 232 -19.53 -18.92 -9.10
C ILE A 232 -20.66 -19.16 -10.12
N ARG A 233 -20.58 -18.54 -11.30
CA ARG A 233 -21.58 -18.67 -12.34
C ARG A 233 -21.75 -20.13 -12.81
N LEU A 234 -20.65 -20.86 -12.98
CA LEU A 234 -20.68 -22.27 -13.36
C LEU A 234 -21.34 -23.12 -12.27
N LEU A 235 -20.97 -22.94 -11.01
CA LEU A 235 -21.53 -23.69 -9.90
C LEU A 235 -23.02 -23.39 -9.69
N ALA A 236 -23.41 -22.11 -9.76
CA ALA A 236 -24.81 -21.68 -9.59
C ALA A 236 -25.74 -22.15 -10.73
N GLY A 237 -25.19 -22.56 -11.87
CA GLY A 237 -25.97 -22.97 -13.04
C GLY A 237 -26.83 -24.22 -12.84
N GLY A 238 -26.70 -24.96 -11.72
CA GLY A 238 -27.51 -26.12 -11.41
C GLY A 238 -28.91 -25.77 -10.89
N TYR A 239 -28.96 -25.11 -9.74
CA TYR A 239 -30.22 -24.79 -9.07
C TYR A 239 -30.57 -23.31 -9.12
N GLY A 240 -29.62 -22.43 -9.42
CA GLY A 240 -29.84 -21.00 -9.43
C GLY A 240 -29.92 -20.35 -8.05
N ASN A 241 -29.80 -21.10 -6.95
CA ASN A 241 -29.89 -20.58 -5.59
C ASN A 241 -28.55 -19.98 -5.15
N LEU A 242 -28.31 -18.75 -5.59
CA LEU A 242 -27.10 -17.97 -5.35
C LEU A 242 -27.43 -16.76 -4.48
N CYS A 243 -26.84 -16.66 -3.30
CA CYS A 243 -26.91 -15.48 -2.46
C CYS A 243 -25.54 -14.83 -2.37
N VAL A 244 -25.38 -13.63 -2.93
CA VAL A 244 -24.14 -12.87 -2.80
C VAL A 244 -24.36 -11.67 -1.88
N VAL A 245 -23.37 -11.37 -1.04
CA VAL A 245 -23.38 -10.23 -0.14
C VAL A 245 -22.17 -9.35 -0.44
N GLY A 246 -22.39 -8.07 -0.55
CA GLY A 246 -21.29 -7.14 -0.83
C GLY A 246 -21.66 -5.68 -0.65
N ASP A 247 -20.65 -4.85 -0.70
CA ASP A 247 -20.73 -3.41 -0.65
C ASP A 247 -19.87 -2.82 -1.76
N ASP A 248 -20.50 -2.33 -2.84
CA ASP A 248 -19.79 -1.71 -3.96
C ASP A 248 -18.96 -0.49 -3.50
N ASP A 249 -19.38 0.20 -2.43
CA ASP A 249 -18.62 1.30 -1.83
C ASP A 249 -17.37 0.82 -1.05
N GLN A 250 -17.18 -0.50 -0.87
CA GLN A 250 -15.99 -1.10 -0.25
C GLN A 250 -15.14 -1.91 -1.24
N SER A 251 -15.34 -1.76 -2.55
CA SER A 251 -14.48 -2.37 -3.58
C SER A 251 -13.17 -1.59 -3.68
N ILE A 252 -12.10 -2.14 -3.08
CA ILE A 252 -10.78 -1.48 -2.93
C ILE A 252 -9.61 -2.38 -3.37
N TYR A 253 -9.86 -3.45 -4.15
CA TYR A 253 -8.86 -4.41 -4.60
C TYR A 253 -8.75 -4.51 -6.13
N LYS A 254 -9.03 -3.41 -6.87
CA LYS A 254 -8.83 -3.31 -8.33
C LYS A 254 -7.40 -3.69 -8.73
N PHE A 255 -6.41 -3.25 -7.92
CA PHE A 255 -4.99 -3.59 -8.12
C PHE A 255 -4.66 -5.08 -7.97
N ARG A 256 -5.59 -5.90 -7.41
CA ARG A 256 -5.54 -7.37 -7.34
C ARG A 256 -6.54 -8.03 -8.30
N GLY A 257 -6.94 -7.36 -9.36
CA GLY A 257 -7.83 -7.89 -10.37
C GLY A 257 -9.32 -7.89 -10.02
N ALA A 258 -9.75 -7.32 -8.89
CA ALA A 258 -11.17 -7.20 -8.56
C ALA A 258 -11.91 -6.36 -9.60
N ASP A 259 -13.08 -6.83 -10.03
CA ASP A 259 -13.95 -6.13 -10.98
C ASP A 259 -15.28 -5.76 -10.31
N ILE A 260 -15.41 -4.47 -9.99
CA ILE A 260 -16.63 -3.93 -9.36
C ILE A 260 -17.89 -4.18 -10.21
N ASN A 261 -17.75 -4.34 -11.52
CA ASN A 261 -18.90 -4.60 -12.39
C ASN A 261 -19.60 -5.93 -12.06
N ASN A 262 -18.90 -6.87 -11.43
CA ASN A 262 -19.53 -8.13 -10.99
C ASN A 262 -20.69 -7.88 -10.03
N ILE A 263 -20.60 -6.91 -9.12
CA ILE A 263 -21.72 -6.56 -8.22
C ILE A 263 -22.66 -5.51 -8.83
N LEU A 264 -22.12 -4.54 -9.59
CA LEU A 264 -22.95 -3.51 -10.21
C LEU A 264 -23.88 -4.09 -11.27
N ASP A 265 -23.41 -5.05 -12.06
CA ASP A 265 -24.12 -5.67 -13.17
C ASP A 265 -24.75 -7.02 -12.80
N PHE A 266 -24.86 -7.35 -11.52
CA PHE A 266 -25.35 -8.65 -11.05
C PHE A 266 -26.70 -9.05 -11.71
N GLU A 267 -27.63 -8.11 -11.81
CA GLU A 267 -28.96 -8.32 -12.44
C GLU A 267 -28.88 -8.60 -13.94
N LYS A 268 -27.81 -8.18 -14.62
CA LYS A 268 -27.60 -8.49 -16.04
C LYS A 268 -27.14 -9.94 -16.27
N TYR A 269 -26.46 -10.51 -15.27
CA TYR A 269 -25.94 -11.88 -15.33
C TYR A 269 -26.90 -12.92 -14.76
N PHE A 270 -27.72 -12.51 -13.78
CA PHE A 270 -28.69 -13.37 -13.12
C PHE A 270 -30.09 -12.78 -13.30
N ASN A 271 -30.83 -13.33 -14.27
CA ASN A 271 -32.18 -12.90 -14.54
C ASN A 271 -33.07 -13.11 -13.31
N ASP A 272 -34.00 -12.19 -13.08
CA ASP A 272 -34.93 -12.21 -11.94
C ASP A 272 -34.26 -12.17 -10.55
N ALA A 273 -33.00 -11.67 -10.48
CA ALA A 273 -32.30 -11.53 -9.22
C ALA A 273 -33.02 -10.57 -8.28
N LYS A 274 -33.22 -11.01 -7.04
CA LYS A 274 -33.78 -10.16 -5.99
C LYS A 274 -32.69 -9.34 -5.33
N ILE A 275 -32.86 -8.01 -5.26
CA ILE A 275 -31.96 -7.10 -4.54
C ILE A 275 -32.55 -6.75 -3.20
N ILE A 276 -31.79 -6.98 -2.13
CA ILE A 276 -32.14 -6.60 -0.77
C ILE A 276 -31.09 -5.61 -0.26
N LYS A 277 -31.51 -4.43 0.21
CA LYS A 277 -30.62 -3.39 0.71
C LYS A 277 -30.54 -3.43 2.23
N LEU A 278 -29.33 -3.53 2.77
CA LEU A 278 -29.08 -3.39 4.21
C LEU A 278 -28.41 -2.04 4.48
N GLU A 279 -29.21 -1.05 4.85
CA GLU A 279 -28.79 0.34 5.05
C GLU A 279 -28.64 0.72 6.53
N GLN A 280 -29.23 -0.06 7.44
CA GLN A 280 -29.08 0.17 8.87
C GLN A 280 -27.70 -0.29 9.36
N ASN A 281 -26.92 0.64 9.86
CA ASN A 281 -25.61 0.40 10.45
C ASN A 281 -25.74 0.21 11.97
N TYR A 282 -25.01 -0.79 12.50
CA TYR A 282 -24.97 -1.13 13.93
C TYR A 282 -23.61 -0.86 14.57
N ARG A 283 -22.67 -0.30 13.79
CA ARG A 283 -21.28 -0.08 14.20
C ARG A 283 -21.04 1.34 14.67
N SER A 284 -21.39 2.30 13.84
CA SER A 284 -20.92 3.68 13.93
C SER A 284 -22.03 4.63 14.38
N THR A 285 -21.65 5.77 14.97
CA THR A 285 -22.56 6.87 15.28
C THR A 285 -23.03 7.58 13.99
N GLN A 286 -24.17 8.32 14.08
CA GLN A 286 -24.74 8.99 12.91
C GLN A 286 -23.81 10.03 12.29
N ASN A 287 -23.06 10.79 13.11
CA ASN A 287 -22.13 11.80 12.61
C ASN A 287 -21.02 11.19 11.71
N ILE A 288 -20.54 10.00 12.06
CA ILE A 288 -19.53 9.26 11.24
C ILE A 288 -20.17 8.82 9.92
N LEU A 289 -21.41 8.30 9.98
CA LEU A 289 -22.11 7.83 8.78
C LEU A 289 -22.48 8.97 7.83
N ASP A 290 -22.84 10.14 8.36
CA ASP A 290 -23.15 11.30 7.53
C ASP A 290 -21.91 11.76 6.78
N VAL A 291 -20.74 11.78 7.42
CA VAL A 291 -19.46 12.05 6.74
C VAL A 291 -19.15 10.98 5.68
N ALA A 292 -19.32 9.70 6.00
CA ALA A 292 -19.10 8.60 5.05
C ALA A 292 -20.02 8.71 3.82
N ASN A 293 -21.32 8.98 4.05
CA ASN A 293 -22.31 9.18 2.98
C ASN A 293 -21.96 10.39 2.09
N GLU A 294 -21.51 11.50 2.68
CA GLU A 294 -21.15 12.72 1.94
C GLU A 294 -19.91 12.52 1.05
N VAL A 295 -18.92 11.78 1.53
CA VAL A 295 -17.73 11.46 0.74
C VAL A 295 -18.10 10.53 -0.41
N ILE A 296 -18.76 9.41 -0.13
CA ILE A 296 -18.95 8.35 -1.12
C ILE A 296 -19.98 8.70 -2.21
N LYS A 297 -20.90 9.64 -1.96
CA LYS A 297 -21.90 10.08 -2.97
C LYS A 297 -21.28 10.71 -4.21
N ASN A 298 -20.01 11.14 -4.14
CA ASN A 298 -19.28 11.74 -5.27
C ASN A 298 -18.76 10.68 -6.27
N ASN A 299 -18.91 9.39 -6.00
CA ASN A 299 -18.66 8.33 -6.97
C ASN A 299 -19.88 8.16 -7.89
N ALA A 300 -19.63 8.13 -9.21
CA ALA A 300 -20.69 7.95 -10.21
C ALA A 300 -21.07 6.47 -10.37
N GLY A 301 -20.09 5.55 -10.34
CA GLY A 301 -20.29 4.13 -10.53
C GLY A 301 -20.66 3.40 -9.24
N ARG A 302 -21.87 3.64 -8.68
CA ARG A 302 -22.34 2.99 -7.46
C ARG A 302 -23.84 2.68 -7.50
N LYS A 303 -24.27 1.67 -6.72
CA LYS A 303 -25.70 1.42 -6.45
C LYS A 303 -26.18 2.36 -5.35
N ASP A 304 -27.34 2.97 -5.58
CA ASP A 304 -27.93 3.94 -4.62
C ASP A 304 -28.25 3.26 -3.29
N LYS A 305 -27.62 3.74 -2.22
CA LYS A 305 -27.85 3.36 -0.82
C LYS A 305 -27.37 4.47 0.10
N ARG A 306 -27.98 4.59 1.26
CA ARG A 306 -27.62 5.55 2.31
C ARG A 306 -27.58 4.89 3.67
N LEU A 307 -26.45 4.93 4.34
CA LEU A 307 -26.31 4.40 5.68
C LEU A 307 -27.03 5.30 6.72
N TRP A 308 -27.72 4.66 7.63
CA TRP A 308 -28.33 5.29 8.80
C TRP A 308 -28.17 4.39 10.03
N THR A 309 -28.27 4.96 11.23
CA THR A 309 -28.18 4.19 12.48
C THR A 309 -29.23 4.64 13.49
N SER A 310 -29.57 3.74 14.41
CA SER A 310 -30.37 4.07 15.60
C SER A 310 -29.51 4.55 16.78
N VAL A 311 -28.19 4.43 16.66
CA VAL A 311 -27.25 4.98 17.65
C VAL A 311 -27.22 6.49 17.46
N LYS A 312 -27.78 7.22 18.44
CA LYS A 312 -27.86 8.69 18.37
C LYS A 312 -26.57 9.34 18.83
N ASP A 313 -26.32 10.50 18.26
CA ASP A 313 -25.48 11.60 18.75
C ASP A 313 -24.08 11.21 19.25
N GLY A 314 -23.23 10.69 18.38
CA GLY A 314 -21.79 10.63 18.63
C GLY A 314 -21.14 12.03 18.54
N THR A 315 -19.86 12.11 18.86
CA THR A 315 -19.05 13.31 18.61
C THR A 315 -19.00 13.59 17.12
N LYS A 316 -19.01 14.88 16.73
CA LYS A 316 -18.72 15.27 15.35
C LYS A 316 -17.34 14.79 14.95
N VAL A 317 -17.15 14.52 13.67
CA VAL A 317 -15.86 14.12 13.14
C VAL A 317 -14.87 15.27 13.31
N ILE A 318 -13.70 14.98 13.87
CA ILE A 318 -12.66 15.96 14.16
C ILE A 318 -11.70 16.00 12.97
N PHE A 319 -11.37 17.20 12.48
CA PHE A 319 -10.34 17.39 11.47
C PHE A 319 -9.26 18.34 11.95
N ASN A 320 -8.02 17.86 12.06
CA ASN A 320 -6.88 18.63 12.53
C ASN A 320 -5.90 18.89 11.39
N VAL A 321 -5.34 20.10 11.32
CA VAL A 321 -4.30 20.48 10.37
C VAL A 321 -3.05 20.86 11.16
N TYR A 322 -1.96 20.15 10.90
CA TYR A 322 -0.66 20.37 11.52
C TYR A 322 0.29 21.10 10.58
N GLU A 323 1.35 21.71 11.10
CA GLU A 323 2.33 22.40 10.26
C GLU A 323 3.15 21.40 9.44
N ASN A 324 3.52 20.27 10.03
CA ASN A 324 4.27 19.21 9.35
C ASN A 324 3.87 17.80 9.84
N GLY A 325 4.34 16.78 9.16
CA GLY A 325 4.02 15.39 9.49
C GLY A 325 4.54 14.92 10.86
N TYR A 326 5.59 15.52 11.37
CA TYR A 326 6.10 15.24 12.70
C TYR A 326 5.16 15.79 13.80
N GLU A 327 4.65 17.02 13.61
CA GLU A 327 3.65 17.61 14.49
C GLU A 327 2.31 16.83 14.44
N GLU A 328 1.95 16.29 13.27
CA GLU A 328 0.79 15.40 13.13
C GLU A 328 0.96 14.16 14.01
N ALA A 329 2.08 13.46 13.89
CA ALA A 329 2.36 12.25 14.67
C ALA A 329 2.41 12.56 16.18
N ARG A 330 3.02 13.69 16.57
CA ARG A 330 3.04 14.14 17.96
C ARG A 330 1.64 14.42 18.49
N GLY A 331 0.82 15.15 17.73
CA GLY A 331 -0.53 15.48 18.14
C GLY A 331 -1.42 14.24 18.29
N ILE A 332 -1.28 13.24 17.41
CA ILE A 332 -1.97 11.96 17.53
C ILE A 332 -1.54 11.22 18.81
N ALA A 333 -0.24 11.09 19.06
CA ALA A 333 0.26 10.40 20.25
C ALA A 333 -0.15 11.12 21.55
N GLU A 334 -0.15 12.46 21.57
CA GLU A 334 -0.62 13.26 22.72
C GLU A 334 -2.12 13.10 22.97
N ASP A 335 -2.96 13.06 21.93
CA ASP A 335 -4.40 12.84 22.09
C ASP A 335 -4.71 11.42 22.58
N ILE A 336 -3.99 10.40 22.09
CA ILE A 336 -4.12 9.02 22.60
C ILE A 336 -3.74 8.96 24.08
N ALA A 337 -2.57 9.52 24.47
CA ALA A 337 -2.15 9.56 25.88
C ALA A 337 -3.17 10.28 26.76
N HIS A 338 -3.70 11.43 26.27
CA HIS A 338 -4.72 12.18 27.00
C HIS A 338 -6.00 11.36 27.20
N ARG A 339 -6.53 10.72 26.16
CA ARG A 339 -7.76 9.91 26.24
C ARG A 339 -7.58 8.67 27.10
N HIS A 340 -6.42 8.04 27.04
CA HIS A 340 -6.10 6.92 27.92
C HIS A 340 -6.10 7.36 29.40
N LEU A 341 -5.46 8.48 29.73
CA LEU A 341 -5.29 8.96 31.10
C LEU A 341 -6.57 9.58 31.69
N HIS A 342 -7.36 10.29 30.85
CA HIS A 342 -8.49 11.11 31.34
C HIS A 342 -9.86 10.54 30.98
N ASP A 343 -10.00 9.87 29.82
CA ASP A 343 -11.27 9.31 29.36
C ASP A 343 -11.38 7.80 29.68
N GLY A 344 -10.34 7.20 30.26
CA GLY A 344 -10.31 5.79 30.68
C GLY A 344 -10.38 4.81 29.50
N LYS A 345 -9.90 5.21 28.31
CA LYS A 345 -9.84 4.34 27.12
C LYS A 345 -8.61 3.44 27.17
N ASP A 346 -8.77 2.17 26.83
CA ASP A 346 -7.67 1.24 26.69
C ASP A 346 -6.89 1.52 25.39
N TYR A 347 -5.60 1.19 25.32
CA TYR A 347 -4.80 1.39 24.09
C TYR A 347 -5.35 0.56 22.92
N SER A 348 -5.96 -0.58 23.18
CA SER A 348 -6.64 -1.40 22.18
C SER A 348 -7.87 -0.77 21.54
N ASP A 349 -8.44 0.30 22.16
CA ASP A 349 -9.55 1.06 21.60
C ASP A 349 -9.12 1.95 20.41
N PHE A 350 -7.83 2.18 20.23
CA PHE A 350 -7.30 3.11 19.24
C PHE A 350 -6.72 2.41 18.02
N ALA A 351 -7.06 2.92 16.83
CA ALA A 351 -6.40 2.58 15.59
C ALA A 351 -5.91 3.82 14.84
N ILE A 352 -4.69 3.75 14.32
CA ILE A 352 -4.13 4.76 13.42
C ILE A 352 -4.05 4.15 12.02
N LEU A 353 -4.85 4.70 11.11
CA LEU A 353 -4.96 4.25 9.73
C LEU A 353 -4.25 5.23 8.80
N TYR A 354 -3.47 4.70 7.89
CA TYR A 354 -2.72 5.48 6.91
C TYR A 354 -2.74 4.84 5.52
N ARG A 355 -2.38 5.63 4.49
CA ARG A 355 -2.43 5.16 3.09
C ARG A 355 -1.28 4.22 2.74
N THR A 356 -0.08 4.49 3.25
CA THR A 356 1.14 3.71 2.95
C THR A 356 1.92 3.40 4.22
N ASN A 357 2.63 2.26 4.24
CA ASN A 357 3.45 1.85 5.38
C ASN A 357 4.59 2.84 5.71
N ALA A 358 5.05 3.62 4.74
CA ALA A 358 6.07 4.65 4.97
C ALA A 358 5.65 5.70 6.03
N GLN A 359 4.34 5.91 6.21
CA GLN A 359 3.82 6.85 7.20
C GLN A 359 3.95 6.35 8.65
N SER A 360 4.14 5.03 8.87
CA SER A 360 4.19 4.47 10.23
C SER A 360 5.35 5.00 11.04
N ARG A 361 6.50 5.30 10.42
CA ARG A 361 7.73 5.66 11.13
C ARG A 361 7.57 6.82 12.11
N SER A 362 7.08 7.96 11.64
CA SER A 362 6.91 9.13 12.51
C SER A 362 5.89 8.89 13.63
N LEU A 363 4.87 8.08 13.36
CA LEU A 363 3.87 7.65 14.34
C LEU A 363 4.50 6.73 15.39
N GLU A 364 5.27 5.72 14.97
CA GLU A 364 6.00 4.79 15.83
C GLU A 364 6.91 5.55 16.80
N GLU A 365 7.73 6.50 16.27
CA GLU A 365 8.63 7.30 17.09
C GLU A 365 7.91 8.08 18.18
N LYS A 366 6.75 8.66 17.85
CA LYS A 366 6.01 9.46 18.84
C LYS A 366 5.25 8.61 19.84
N LEU A 367 4.78 7.43 19.47
CA LEU A 367 4.21 6.48 20.40
C LEU A 367 5.27 5.96 21.38
N ILE A 368 6.47 5.64 20.88
CA ILE A 368 7.62 5.23 21.72
C ILE A 368 8.02 6.35 22.69
N GLU A 369 8.17 7.58 22.20
CA GLU A 369 8.51 8.75 23.04
C GLU A 369 7.52 8.94 24.21
N LYS A 370 6.24 8.60 23.98
CA LYS A 370 5.19 8.68 24.99
C LYS A 370 4.99 7.38 25.79
N ASN A 371 5.82 6.34 25.55
CA ASN A 371 5.67 5.01 26.15
C ASN A 371 4.28 4.37 25.88
N ILE A 372 3.72 4.60 24.69
CA ILE A 372 2.43 4.03 24.26
C ILE A 372 2.72 2.71 23.54
N PRO A 373 2.21 1.57 24.04
CA PRO A 373 2.37 0.28 23.37
C PRO A 373 1.59 0.27 22.06
N TYR A 374 2.21 -0.26 20.98
CA TYR A 374 1.57 -0.33 19.67
C TYR A 374 1.88 -1.64 18.95
N ARG A 375 1.06 -1.96 17.96
CA ARG A 375 1.26 -3.11 17.04
C ARG A 375 0.99 -2.67 15.61
N ILE A 376 1.88 -3.06 14.69
CA ILE A 376 1.70 -2.84 13.25
C ILE A 376 1.08 -4.08 12.63
N TYR A 377 -0.07 -3.91 11.96
CA TYR A 377 -0.73 -4.97 11.22
C TYR A 377 -0.30 -4.96 9.74
N GLY A 378 0.18 -6.12 9.28
CA GLY A 378 0.64 -6.26 7.90
C GLY A 378 1.98 -5.58 7.60
N GLY A 379 2.74 -5.21 8.63
CA GLY A 379 4.05 -4.58 8.53
C GLY A 379 5.06 -5.17 9.51
N ILE A 380 6.33 -5.08 9.15
CA ILE A 380 7.46 -5.24 10.06
C ILE A 380 7.73 -3.85 10.66
N ASN A 381 8.14 -3.78 11.93
CA ASN A 381 8.64 -2.56 12.54
C ASN A 381 9.59 -1.83 11.58
N PHE A 382 9.46 -0.51 11.45
CA PHE A 382 10.20 0.28 10.45
C PHE A 382 11.71 -0.02 10.46
N TYR A 383 12.34 0.01 11.65
CA TYR A 383 13.77 -0.25 11.78
C TYR A 383 14.15 -1.73 11.67
N ALA A 384 13.19 -2.65 11.74
CA ALA A 384 13.41 -4.08 11.50
C ALA A 384 13.30 -4.47 10.01
N ARG A 385 12.87 -3.56 9.13
CA ARG A 385 12.77 -3.78 7.69
C ARG A 385 14.15 -4.01 7.09
N ARG A 386 14.23 -4.95 6.15
CA ARG A 386 15.50 -5.42 5.57
C ARG A 386 16.33 -4.28 4.98
N GLU A 387 15.71 -3.45 4.14
CA GLU A 387 16.36 -2.32 3.47
C GLU A 387 16.87 -1.28 4.45
N ILE A 388 16.15 -1.04 5.55
CA ILE A 388 16.54 -0.11 6.61
C ILE A 388 17.73 -0.69 7.39
N LYS A 389 17.65 -1.95 7.78
CA LYS A 389 18.77 -2.66 8.44
C LYS A 389 20.04 -2.69 7.59
N ASP A 390 19.91 -2.83 6.28
CA ASP A 390 21.05 -2.82 5.36
C ASP A 390 21.72 -1.45 5.32
N ILE A 391 20.94 -0.36 5.18
CA ILE A 391 21.47 1.00 5.19
C ILE A 391 22.07 1.36 6.57
N LEU A 392 21.39 1.01 7.66
CA LEU A 392 21.94 1.21 9.00
C LEU A 392 23.25 0.44 9.22
N ALA A 393 23.39 -0.76 8.66
CA ALA A 393 24.64 -1.52 8.75
C ALA A 393 25.78 -0.85 7.95
N TYR A 394 25.49 -0.20 6.82
CA TYR A 394 26.46 0.67 6.15
C TYR A 394 26.87 1.84 7.02
N LEU A 395 25.91 2.56 7.60
CA LEU A 395 26.18 3.71 8.48
C LEU A 395 27.01 3.28 9.69
N LYS A 396 26.66 2.18 10.36
CA LYS A 396 27.43 1.61 11.48
C LYS A 396 28.87 1.25 11.08
N THR A 397 29.04 0.62 9.90
CA THR A 397 30.38 0.29 9.40
C THR A 397 31.22 1.52 9.09
N ILE A 398 30.61 2.60 8.61
CA ILE A 398 31.28 3.88 8.33
C ILE A 398 31.68 4.57 9.66
N ASP A 399 30.82 4.57 10.65
CA ASP A 399 31.07 5.18 11.96
C ASP A 399 32.12 4.38 12.75
N ASN A 400 31.89 3.06 12.88
CA ASN A 400 32.75 2.17 13.64
C ASN A 400 32.84 0.78 12.99
N ALA A 401 33.90 0.54 12.23
CA ALA A 401 34.14 -0.74 11.56
C ALA A 401 34.49 -1.93 12.48
N ARG A 402 34.38 -1.77 13.81
CA ARG A 402 34.59 -2.87 14.78
C ARG A 402 33.33 -3.74 14.96
N ASP A 403 32.18 -3.28 14.45
CA ASP A 403 30.96 -4.07 14.43
C ASP A 403 31.01 -5.11 13.31
N ASP A 404 31.60 -6.26 13.60
CA ASP A 404 31.73 -7.36 12.63
C ASP A 404 30.38 -7.86 12.08
N LEU A 405 29.29 -7.73 12.85
CA LEU A 405 27.94 -8.10 12.39
C LEU A 405 27.46 -7.16 11.28
N ALA A 406 27.64 -5.86 11.47
CA ALA A 406 27.29 -4.85 10.47
C ALA A 406 28.12 -5.04 9.20
N VAL A 407 29.46 -5.25 9.35
CA VAL A 407 30.36 -5.47 8.20
C VAL A 407 29.96 -6.73 7.42
N LYS A 408 29.75 -7.86 8.09
CA LYS A 408 29.36 -9.12 7.46
C LYS A 408 28.03 -9.02 6.75
N ARG A 409 27.07 -8.27 7.32
CA ARG A 409 25.78 -8.04 6.70
C ARG A 409 25.89 -7.39 5.33
N ILE A 410 26.70 -6.34 5.19
CA ILE A 410 26.80 -5.54 3.95
C ILE A 410 27.84 -6.03 2.96
N LEU A 411 28.74 -6.94 3.35
CA LEU A 411 29.85 -7.40 2.52
C LEU A 411 29.40 -7.91 1.13
N ASN A 412 28.25 -8.58 1.07
CA ASN A 412 27.65 -9.09 -0.16
C ASN A 412 26.23 -8.55 -0.41
N VAL A 413 25.90 -7.39 0.10
CA VAL A 413 24.66 -6.65 -0.10
C VAL A 413 24.99 -5.23 -0.54
N PRO A 414 24.77 -4.85 -1.81
CA PRO A 414 24.37 -5.65 -2.97
C PRO A 414 25.32 -6.80 -3.31
N LYS A 415 24.86 -7.76 -4.13
CA LYS A 415 25.64 -8.96 -4.48
C LYS A 415 26.96 -8.61 -5.17
N ARG A 416 28.08 -8.92 -4.54
CA ARG A 416 29.44 -8.73 -5.07
C ARG A 416 30.09 -10.06 -5.48
N GLY A 417 29.37 -11.19 -5.29
CA GLY A 417 29.90 -12.53 -5.54
C GLY A 417 30.97 -12.93 -4.53
N ILE A 418 30.86 -12.46 -3.29
CA ILE A 418 31.64 -12.90 -2.14
C ILE A 418 30.78 -13.93 -1.41
N GLY A 419 31.09 -15.21 -1.56
CA GLY A 419 30.32 -16.32 -0.96
C GLY A 419 30.70 -16.58 0.49
N THR A 420 29.89 -17.41 1.15
CA THR A 420 30.06 -17.82 2.56
C THR A 420 31.44 -18.41 2.85
N ALA A 421 31.97 -19.25 1.97
CA ALA A 421 33.31 -19.80 2.10
C ALA A 421 34.44 -18.75 2.09
N SER A 422 34.21 -17.57 1.49
CA SER A 422 35.17 -16.46 1.54
C SER A 422 35.06 -15.72 2.87
N VAL A 423 33.83 -15.57 3.38
CA VAL A 423 33.56 -14.97 4.71
C VAL A 423 34.21 -15.82 5.81
N GLU A 424 34.04 -17.14 5.78
CA GLU A 424 34.66 -18.06 6.74
C GLU A 424 36.19 -17.95 6.77
N LYS A 425 36.84 -17.87 5.61
CA LYS A 425 38.31 -17.70 5.54
C LYS A 425 38.80 -16.39 6.13
N VAL A 426 38.03 -15.32 5.97
CA VAL A 426 38.36 -14.02 6.56
C VAL A 426 38.12 -14.07 8.08
N ASP A 427 37.07 -14.77 8.52
CA ASP A 427 36.78 -14.97 9.96
C ASP A 427 37.91 -15.78 10.64
N ASP A 428 38.33 -16.88 10.05
CA ASP A 428 39.42 -17.73 10.57
C ASP A 428 40.72 -16.92 10.68
N TYR A 429 41.07 -16.17 9.63
CA TYR A 429 42.26 -15.31 9.62
C TYR A 429 42.18 -14.19 10.69
N ALA A 430 41.00 -13.57 10.85
CA ALA A 430 40.77 -12.54 11.86
C ALA A 430 40.97 -13.12 13.27
N TYR A 431 40.42 -14.30 13.53
CA TYR A 431 40.54 -14.98 14.81
C TYR A 431 41.99 -15.39 15.13
N GLU A 432 42.70 -15.99 14.16
CA GLU A 432 44.09 -16.45 14.33
C GLU A 432 45.07 -15.31 14.62
N ASN A 433 44.78 -14.10 14.10
CA ASN A 433 45.64 -12.91 14.24
C ASN A 433 45.17 -11.92 15.31
N ASP A 434 44.08 -12.24 16.03
CA ASP A 434 43.47 -11.37 17.05
C ASP A 434 43.15 -9.94 16.51
N ILE A 435 42.56 -9.88 15.29
CA ILE A 435 42.16 -8.64 14.62
C ILE A 435 40.66 -8.69 14.29
N THR A 436 40.05 -7.49 14.06
CA THR A 436 38.64 -7.41 13.67
C THR A 436 38.45 -7.90 12.23
N PHE A 437 37.23 -8.34 11.91
CA PHE A 437 36.86 -8.81 10.58
C PHE A 437 37.16 -7.77 9.48
N TYR A 438 36.88 -6.48 9.75
CA TYR A 438 37.17 -5.40 8.80
C TYR A 438 38.69 -5.20 8.58
N VAL A 439 39.50 -5.34 9.63
CA VAL A 439 40.97 -5.29 9.49
C VAL A 439 41.47 -6.45 8.65
N ALA A 440 40.93 -7.64 8.83
CA ALA A 440 41.23 -8.80 7.99
C ALA A 440 40.80 -8.59 6.54
N LEU A 441 39.67 -7.94 6.25
CA LEU A 441 39.28 -7.55 4.89
C LEU A 441 40.28 -6.57 4.24
N ARG A 442 40.81 -5.63 5.00
CA ARG A 442 41.87 -4.70 4.53
C ARG A 442 43.16 -5.45 4.18
N GLN A 443 43.43 -6.59 4.82
CA GLN A 443 44.57 -7.48 4.58
C GLN A 443 44.20 -8.66 3.65
N ALA A 444 43.20 -8.49 2.77
CA ALA A 444 42.64 -9.57 1.94
C ALA A 444 43.67 -10.36 1.14
N LYS A 445 44.81 -9.77 0.78
CA LYS A 445 45.95 -10.43 0.09
C LYS A 445 46.66 -11.44 0.98
N GLU A 446 46.65 -11.24 2.28
CA GLU A 446 47.31 -12.08 3.27
C GLU A 446 46.46 -13.25 3.73
N VAL A 447 45.12 -13.19 3.47
CA VAL A 447 44.15 -14.22 3.89
C VAL A 447 44.33 -15.48 3.04
N PRO A 448 44.69 -16.64 3.64
CA PRO A 448 44.90 -17.89 2.90
C PRO A 448 43.65 -18.34 2.15
N GLY A 449 43.80 -18.71 0.89
CA GLY A 449 42.71 -19.23 0.07
C GLY A 449 41.66 -18.20 -0.41
N LEU A 450 41.89 -16.90 -0.23
CA LEU A 450 40.96 -15.84 -0.65
C LEU A 450 41.24 -15.32 -2.08
N GLN A 451 42.26 -15.83 -2.80
CA GLN A 451 42.77 -15.26 -4.06
C GLN A 451 41.70 -14.89 -5.08
N ARG A 452 40.62 -15.72 -5.21
CA ARG A 452 39.54 -15.46 -6.19
C ARG A 452 38.61 -14.32 -5.79
N ALA A 453 38.59 -13.95 -4.50
CA ALA A 453 37.72 -12.92 -3.97
C ALA A 453 38.47 -11.63 -3.60
N VAL A 454 39.80 -11.61 -3.58
CA VAL A 454 40.63 -10.48 -3.15
C VAL A 454 40.18 -9.17 -3.82
N SER A 455 40.12 -9.12 -5.15
CA SER A 455 39.73 -7.89 -5.87
C SER A 455 38.34 -7.37 -5.49
N LYS A 456 37.38 -8.28 -5.21
CA LYS A 456 36.03 -7.93 -4.80
C LYS A 456 36.01 -7.37 -3.38
N VAL A 457 36.79 -7.98 -2.49
CA VAL A 457 36.97 -7.53 -1.10
C VAL A 457 37.64 -6.16 -1.05
N GLU A 458 38.74 -5.99 -1.84
CA GLU A 458 39.42 -4.68 -1.95
C GLU A 458 38.48 -3.60 -2.51
N GLY A 459 37.62 -3.93 -3.50
CA GLY A 459 36.60 -3.04 -4.02
C GLY A 459 35.60 -2.61 -2.94
N PHE A 460 35.12 -3.54 -2.13
CA PHE A 460 34.25 -3.25 -1.00
C PHE A 460 34.94 -2.35 0.03
N VAL A 461 36.17 -2.69 0.45
CA VAL A 461 36.94 -1.88 1.40
C VAL A 461 37.14 -0.45 0.87
N THR A 462 37.47 -0.31 -0.41
CA THR A 462 37.64 1.01 -1.05
C THR A 462 36.36 1.82 -1.00
N GLN A 463 35.20 1.22 -1.30
CA GLN A 463 33.91 1.90 -1.22
C GLN A 463 33.64 2.40 0.21
N ILE A 464 33.86 1.57 1.22
CA ILE A 464 33.67 1.98 2.64
C ILE A 464 34.62 3.12 3.04
N GLU A 465 35.91 3.06 2.68
CA GLU A 465 36.87 4.11 3.03
C GLU A 465 36.52 5.45 2.33
N VAL A 466 36.02 5.42 1.09
CA VAL A 466 35.52 6.61 0.40
C VAL A 466 34.30 7.21 1.12
N LEU A 467 33.32 6.38 1.47
CA LEU A 467 32.13 6.83 2.22
C LEU A 467 32.52 7.37 3.60
N LYS A 468 33.46 6.74 4.28
CA LYS A 468 33.99 7.20 5.57
C LYS A 468 34.69 8.56 5.46
N SER A 469 35.43 8.80 4.39
CA SER A 469 36.02 10.11 4.12
C SER A 469 34.93 11.17 3.87
N LYS A 470 33.91 10.84 3.09
CA LYS A 470 32.77 11.76 2.81
C LYS A 470 31.96 12.09 4.06
N SER A 471 31.74 11.14 4.97
CA SER A 471 30.95 11.34 6.17
C SER A 471 31.48 12.45 7.11
N GLN A 472 32.75 12.86 6.93
CA GLN A 472 33.34 13.95 7.70
C GLN A 472 32.92 15.35 7.22
N TYR A 473 32.31 15.46 6.03
CA TYR A 473 32.01 16.75 5.38
C TYR A 473 30.57 16.90 4.93
N ILE A 474 29.78 15.81 4.95
CA ILE A 474 28.37 15.83 4.54
C ILE A 474 27.49 15.34 5.70
N GLY A 475 26.26 15.81 5.73
CA GLY A 475 25.28 15.37 6.70
C GLY A 475 24.83 13.91 6.50
N VAL A 476 24.16 13.36 7.51
CA VAL A 476 23.73 11.93 7.54
C VAL A 476 22.74 11.63 6.44
N GLY A 477 21.78 12.54 6.18
CA GLY A 477 20.81 12.38 5.07
C GLY A 477 21.52 12.26 3.73
N LYS A 478 22.50 13.16 3.47
CA LYS A 478 23.29 13.12 2.25
C LYS A 478 24.21 11.90 2.17
N LEU A 479 24.71 11.42 3.31
CA LEU A 479 25.51 10.21 3.38
C LEU A 479 24.72 8.97 2.99
N ILE A 480 23.45 8.89 3.39
CA ILE A 480 22.54 7.78 2.98
C ILE A 480 22.36 7.79 1.46
N GLU A 481 22.12 8.95 0.83
CA GLU A 481 22.03 9.07 -0.62
C GLU A 481 23.32 8.62 -1.31
N GLU A 482 24.48 9.04 -0.80
CA GLU A 482 25.80 8.64 -1.33
C GLU A 482 26.08 7.13 -1.18
N ILE A 483 25.60 6.51 -0.09
CA ILE A 483 25.67 5.05 0.07
C ILE A 483 24.86 4.38 -1.04
N ILE A 484 23.59 4.79 -1.21
CA ILE A 484 22.68 4.21 -2.21
C ILE A 484 23.29 4.27 -3.62
N GLU A 485 23.83 5.42 -3.98
CA GLU A 485 24.45 5.64 -5.29
C GLU A 485 25.76 4.85 -5.47
N THR A 486 26.69 4.96 -4.48
CA THR A 486 28.02 4.34 -4.55
C THR A 486 27.95 2.82 -4.66
N VAL A 487 27.01 2.18 -3.93
CA VAL A 487 26.90 0.71 -3.92
C VAL A 487 25.88 0.17 -4.92
N GLY A 488 25.09 1.03 -5.60
CA GLY A 488 24.03 0.62 -6.52
C GLY A 488 22.86 -0.05 -5.80
N TYR A 489 22.46 0.49 -4.64
CA TYR A 489 21.44 -0.14 -3.80
C TYR A 489 20.04 -0.08 -4.42
N SER A 490 19.75 0.95 -5.23
CA SER A 490 18.48 1.06 -5.98
C SER A 490 18.29 -0.09 -6.96
N ASP A 491 19.32 -0.42 -7.74
CA ASP A 491 19.28 -1.56 -8.67
C ASP A 491 19.13 -2.89 -7.91
N TYR A 492 19.75 -2.98 -6.73
CA TYR A 492 19.60 -4.16 -5.86
C TYR A 492 18.19 -4.31 -5.34
N ILE A 493 17.52 -3.23 -4.92
CA ILE A 493 16.10 -3.25 -4.53
C ILE A 493 15.25 -3.79 -5.70
N ASP A 494 15.47 -3.27 -6.91
CA ASP A 494 14.72 -3.71 -8.10
C ASP A 494 14.96 -5.19 -8.41
N ALA A 495 16.18 -5.66 -8.17
CA ALA A 495 16.54 -7.06 -8.37
C ALA A 495 16.00 -8.02 -7.29
N GLU A 496 15.77 -7.60 -6.07
CA GLU A 496 15.39 -8.45 -4.92
C GLU A 496 13.95 -8.25 -4.42
N SER A 497 13.18 -7.25 -4.95
CA SER A 497 11.77 -7.06 -4.55
C SER A 497 10.82 -7.90 -5.40
N GLU A 498 9.69 -8.39 -4.90
CA GLU A 498 8.79 -9.36 -5.55
C GLU A 498 7.83 -8.75 -6.57
N SER A 499 7.56 -7.46 -6.45
CA SER A 499 6.74 -6.69 -7.38
C SER A 499 7.27 -5.27 -7.49
N ASP A 500 6.83 -4.54 -8.53
CA ASP A 500 7.16 -3.12 -8.67
C ASP A 500 6.59 -2.30 -7.50
N GLU A 501 5.43 -2.70 -6.94
CA GLU A 501 4.88 -2.09 -5.72
C GLU A 501 5.82 -2.30 -4.53
N GLN A 502 6.32 -3.52 -4.32
CA GLN A 502 7.25 -3.80 -3.23
C GLN A 502 8.58 -3.07 -3.41
N ALA A 503 9.11 -2.97 -4.64
CA ALA A 503 10.30 -2.17 -4.92
C ALA A 503 10.05 -0.69 -4.61
N THR A 504 8.88 -0.18 -4.96
CA THR A 504 8.46 1.19 -4.67
C THR A 504 8.31 1.41 -3.16
N GLU A 505 7.68 0.49 -2.44
CA GLU A 505 7.55 0.54 -0.98
C GLU A 505 8.92 0.57 -0.29
N ARG A 506 9.86 -0.29 -0.69
CA ARG A 506 11.22 -0.30 -0.13
C ARG A 506 11.98 0.99 -0.38
N ARG A 507 11.83 1.60 -1.57
CA ARG A 507 12.42 2.91 -1.84
C ARG A 507 11.78 3.99 -0.98
N GLN A 508 10.47 3.99 -0.82
CA GLN A 508 9.77 4.90 0.08
C GLN A 508 10.25 4.78 1.54
N ASN A 509 10.51 3.56 2.01
CA ASN A 509 11.08 3.35 3.33
C ASN A 509 12.47 3.98 3.46
N ILE A 510 13.31 3.87 2.43
CA ILE A 510 14.63 4.51 2.44
C ILE A 510 14.52 6.03 2.36
N ASP A 511 13.62 6.56 1.52
CA ASP A 511 13.33 8.00 1.44
C ASP A 511 12.85 8.54 2.80
N GLU A 512 12.11 7.73 3.54
CA GLU A 512 11.67 8.07 4.89
C GLU A 512 12.83 8.06 5.90
N LEU A 513 13.79 7.14 5.77
CA LEU A 513 15.01 7.15 6.57
C LEU A 513 15.86 8.39 6.28
N ILE A 514 15.98 8.80 5.00
CA ILE A 514 16.65 10.04 4.61
C ILE A 514 15.96 11.26 5.24
N SER A 515 14.62 11.29 5.17
CA SER A 515 13.84 12.38 5.78
C SER A 515 14.05 12.47 7.28
N LYS A 516 14.16 11.33 7.96
CA LYS A 516 14.48 11.28 9.39
C LYS A 516 15.89 11.81 9.68
N ALA A 517 16.86 11.43 8.86
CA ALA A 517 18.23 11.92 9.03
C ALA A 517 18.32 13.44 8.82
N VAL A 518 17.65 13.99 7.83
CA VAL A 518 17.55 15.45 7.59
C VAL A 518 16.87 16.14 8.78
N GLN A 519 15.77 15.57 9.27
CA GLN A 519 15.09 16.12 10.46
C GLN A 519 15.97 16.12 11.69
N TYR A 520 16.73 15.06 11.93
CA TYR A 520 17.72 14.99 13.02
C TYR A 520 18.75 16.12 12.90
N GLU A 521 19.28 16.37 11.69
CA GLU A 521 20.24 17.45 11.42
C GLU A 521 19.67 18.85 11.64
N GLU A 522 18.38 19.04 11.41
CA GLU A 522 17.71 20.33 11.64
C GLU A 522 17.37 20.57 13.12
N THR A 523 17.22 19.52 13.91
CA THR A 523 16.75 19.62 15.30
C THR A 523 17.84 19.55 16.37
N VAL A 524 19.03 19.08 16.01
CA VAL A 524 20.15 18.89 16.92
C VAL A 524 21.23 19.94 16.66
N ASP A 525 21.70 20.62 17.71
CA ASP A 525 22.68 21.71 17.60
C ASP A 525 24.05 21.27 17.00
N GLU A 526 24.50 20.05 17.32
CA GLU A 526 25.73 19.45 16.80
C GLU A 526 25.43 18.04 16.24
N PRO A 527 24.81 17.93 15.03
CA PRO A 527 24.44 16.65 14.47
C PRO A 527 25.70 15.82 14.10
N SER A 528 25.66 14.53 14.44
CA SER A 528 26.72 13.60 14.11
C SER A 528 26.17 12.24 13.70
N LEU A 529 26.94 11.46 12.93
CA LEU A 529 26.56 10.10 12.52
C LEU A 529 26.35 9.20 13.74
N SER A 530 27.26 9.25 14.73
CA SER A 530 27.15 8.48 15.97
C SER A 530 25.87 8.84 16.75
N GLY A 531 25.54 10.14 16.86
CA GLY A 531 24.32 10.61 17.52
C GLY A 531 23.04 10.17 16.82
N PHE A 532 23.02 10.17 15.49
CA PHE A 532 21.89 9.62 14.72
C PHE A 532 21.70 8.11 14.97
N LEU A 533 22.80 7.35 14.93
CA LEU A 533 22.76 5.89 15.19
C LEU A 533 22.33 5.59 16.63
N GLU A 534 22.70 6.42 17.60
CA GLU A 534 22.25 6.29 18.99
C GLU A 534 20.74 6.53 19.10
N GLU A 535 20.21 7.60 18.47
CA GLU A 535 18.78 7.88 18.44
C GLU A 535 18.00 6.69 17.86
N VAL A 536 18.44 6.16 16.70
CA VAL A 536 17.81 5.00 16.07
C VAL A 536 17.90 3.74 16.94
N ALA A 537 19.03 3.51 17.62
CA ALA A 537 19.23 2.34 18.47
C ALA A 537 18.33 2.37 19.71
N LEU A 538 18.13 3.54 20.31
CA LEU A 538 17.23 3.71 21.46
C LEU A 538 15.77 3.44 21.09
N VAL A 539 15.38 3.73 19.85
CA VAL A 539 14.05 3.38 19.33
C VAL A 539 13.88 1.88 19.15
N ALA A 540 14.91 1.19 18.65
CA ALA A 540 14.85 -0.26 18.38
C ALA A 540 14.79 -1.14 19.64
N ASP A 541 15.42 -0.71 20.76
CA ASP A 541 15.47 -1.50 21.99
C ASP A 541 14.15 -1.50 22.78
N ILE A 542 13.28 -0.52 22.56
CA ILE A 542 11.95 -0.43 23.22
C ILE A 542 10.94 -1.37 22.58
N ASP A 543 11.14 -1.80 21.33
CA ASP A 543 10.23 -2.70 20.59
C ASP A 543 10.20 -4.14 21.14
N ASN A 544 11.05 -4.52 22.07
CA ASN A 544 11.10 -5.84 22.69
C ASN A 544 10.22 -5.98 23.95
N LEU A 545 9.41 -4.96 24.27
CA LEU A 545 8.52 -5.00 25.44
C LEU A 545 7.26 -5.83 25.19
N ASP A 546 7.13 -6.87 25.97
CA ASP A 546 6.05 -7.79 26.31
C ASP A 546 4.77 -7.85 25.45
N GLU A 547 4.27 -9.11 25.29
CA GLU A 547 2.98 -9.54 24.72
C GLU A 547 1.76 -8.98 25.48
N ASN A 548 1.68 -7.68 25.71
CA ASN A 548 0.50 -7.05 26.27
C ASN A 548 -0.55 -6.87 25.15
N ASN A 549 -1.76 -7.40 25.33
CA ASN A 549 -2.84 -7.30 24.35
C ASN A 549 -3.45 -5.87 24.26
N ASP A 550 -3.12 -4.99 25.19
CA ASP A 550 -3.58 -3.61 25.22
C ASP A 550 -2.60 -2.69 24.47
N MET A 551 -2.77 -2.59 23.15
CA MET A 551 -1.87 -1.87 22.23
C MET A 551 -2.64 -1.09 21.18
N VAL A 552 -2.12 0.09 20.81
CA VAL A 552 -2.61 0.87 19.67
C VAL A 552 -2.36 0.14 18.37
N SER A 553 -3.37 0.02 17.53
CA SER A 553 -3.29 -0.65 16.23
C SER A 553 -2.85 0.32 15.14
N LEU A 554 -1.70 0.06 14.49
CA LEU A 554 -1.21 0.80 13.33
C LEU A 554 -1.35 -0.06 12.07
N MET A 555 -1.98 0.48 11.01
CA MET A 555 -2.14 -0.29 9.76
C MET A 555 -2.49 0.60 8.57
N THR A 556 -2.31 0.05 7.37
CA THR A 556 -2.86 0.70 6.18
C THR A 556 -4.40 0.62 6.18
N ILE A 557 -5.05 1.56 5.49
CA ILE A 557 -6.50 1.54 5.36
C ILE A 557 -6.98 0.24 4.68
N HIS A 558 -6.20 -0.31 3.73
CA HIS A 558 -6.50 -1.59 3.09
C HIS A 558 -6.53 -2.74 4.10
N SER A 559 -5.55 -2.78 5.01
CA SER A 559 -5.46 -3.80 6.06
C SER A 559 -6.58 -3.67 7.10
N ALA A 560 -7.17 -2.48 7.23
CA ALA A 560 -8.27 -2.21 8.15
C ALA A 560 -9.64 -2.74 7.65
N LYS A 561 -9.73 -3.18 6.38
CA LYS A 561 -10.97 -3.76 5.85
C LYS A 561 -11.37 -5.00 6.67
N GLY A 562 -12.64 -5.06 7.09
CA GLY A 562 -13.15 -6.12 7.98
C GLY A 562 -12.97 -5.85 9.48
N LEU A 563 -12.08 -4.93 9.87
CA LEU A 563 -11.85 -4.56 11.27
C LEU A 563 -12.74 -3.37 11.70
N GLU A 564 -12.77 -3.09 13.02
CA GLU A 564 -13.52 -1.98 13.59
C GLU A 564 -12.97 -1.59 14.96
N PHE A 565 -12.91 -0.30 15.26
CA PHE A 565 -12.30 0.24 16.47
C PHE A 565 -13.17 1.34 17.09
N PRO A 566 -13.20 1.49 18.43
CA PRO A 566 -13.91 2.59 19.08
C PRO A 566 -13.44 3.96 18.58
N ILE A 567 -12.12 4.18 18.48
CA ILE A 567 -11.52 5.45 18.10
C ILE A 567 -10.54 5.24 16.93
N VAL A 568 -10.76 5.95 15.84
CA VAL A 568 -9.93 5.86 14.63
C VAL A 568 -9.28 7.20 14.30
N TYR A 569 -7.97 7.18 14.12
CA TYR A 569 -7.21 8.27 13.51
C TYR A 569 -6.95 7.94 12.04
N LEU A 570 -7.38 8.82 11.14
CA LEU A 570 -7.12 8.71 9.71
C LEU A 570 -6.09 9.77 9.34
N ALA A 571 -4.82 9.36 9.29
CA ALA A 571 -3.67 10.25 9.16
C ALA A 571 -3.26 10.48 7.70
N GLY A 572 -2.73 11.68 7.42
CA GLY A 572 -2.19 12.03 6.11
C GLY A 572 -3.24 12.33 5.06
N MET A 573 -4.31 13.02 5.44
CA MET A 573 -5.39 13.43 4.53
C MET A 573 -4.97 14.59 3.62
N GLU A 574 -4.11 14.28 2.63
CA GLU A 574 -3.45 15.25 1.75
C GLU A 574 -3.48 14.79 0.29
N ASP A 575 -3.82 15.68 -0.66
CA ASP A 575 -3.68 15.39 -2.10
C ASP A 575 -2.21 15.10 -2.44
N GLY A 576 -1.95 13.96 -3.10
CA GLY A 576 -0.60 13.44 -3.38
C GLY A 576 -0.16 12.32 -2.43
N LEU A 577 -0.78 12.23 -1.24
CA LEU A 577 -0.61 11.14 -0.29
C LEU A 577 -1.89 10.29 -0.21
N PHE A 578 -3.02 10.92 0.06
CA PHE A 578 -4.34 10.31 0.07
C PHE A 578 -5.42 11.29 -0.44
N PRO A 579 -5.86 11.18 -1.72
CA PRO A 579 -5.47 10.18 -2.72
C PRO A 579 -4.01 10.26 -3.13
N SER A 580 -3.48 9.11 -3.62
CA SER A 580 -2.08 9.01 -4.03
C SER A 580 -1.77 9.89 -5.24
N TYR A 581 -0.51 10.35 -5.37
CA TYR A 581 -0.07 11.09 -6.55
C TYR A 581 -0.30 10.28 -7.85
N MET A 582 -0.07 8.98 -7.81
CA MET A 582 -0.28 8.08 -8.94
C MET A 582 -1.73 8.16 -9.43
N SER A 583 -2.69 7.96 -8.53
CA SER A 583 -4.13 7.99 -8.86
C SER A 583 -4.59 9.38 -9.36
N ILE A 584 -3.93 10.46 -8.93
CA ILE A 584 -4.21 11.81 -9.43
C ILE A 584 -3.64 12.01 -10.84
N SER A 585 -2.45 11.45 -11.10
CA SER A 585 -1.69 11.70 -12.35
C SER A 585 -2.18 10.90 -13.54
N THR A 586 -2.89 9.78 -13.33
CA THR A 586 -3.48 8.97 -14.42
C THR A 586 -4.53 9.76 -15.21
N GLY A 587 -5.22 10.69 -14.56
CA GLY A 587 -6.36 11.41 -15.15
C GLY A 587 -7.60 10.52 -15.32
N ASP A 588 -7.58 9.29 -14.85
CA ASP A 588 -8.73 8.37 -14.83
C ASP A 588 -9.55 8.59 -13.55
N GLU A 589 -10.80 9.04 -13.72
CA GLU A 589 -11.70 9.23 -12.57
C GLU A 589 -11.96 7.94 -11.79
N SER A 590 -11.88 6.78 -12.43
CA SER A 590 -12.08 5.50 -11.77
C SER A 590 -11.03 5.22 -10.68
N ASP A 591 -9.80 5.72 -10.84
CA ASP A 591 -8.74 5.59 -9.85
C ASP A 591 -8.98 6.50 -8.63
N ILE A 592 -9.55 7.68 -8.84
CA ILE A 592 -9.98 8.57 -7.75
C ILE A 592 -11.20 8.00 -7.03
N GLU A 593 -12.12 7.38 -7.76
CA GLU A 593 -13.28 6.71 -7.14
C GLU A 593 -12.86 5.53 -6.26
N GLU A 594 -11.82 4.76 -6.65
CA GLU A 594 -11.27 3.69 -5.81
C GLU A 594 -10.62 4.25 -4.55
N GLU A 595 -9.81 5.30 -4.65
CA GLU A 595 -9.22 5.99 -3.49
C GLU A 595 -10.32 6.58 -2.58
N ARG A 596 -11.47 7.04 -3.14
CA ARG A 596 -12.61 7.52 -2.35
C ARG A 596 -13.33 6.37 -1.63
N ARG A 597 -13.46 5.19 -2.26
CA ARG A 597 -13.94 3.98 -1.58
C ARG A 597 -13.00 3.59 -0.44
N LEU A 598 -11.69 3.72 -0.64
CA LEU A 598 -10.71 3.47 0.41
C LEU A 598 -10.88 4.47 1.57
N CYS A 599 -11.16 5.75 1.28
CA CYS A 599 -11.47 6.75 2.30
C CYS A 599 -12.76 6.38 3.05
N TYR A 600 -13.81 5.99 2.35
CA TYR A 600 -15.06 5.49 2.93
C TYR A 600 -14.81 4.27 3.83
N VAL A 601 -13.97 3.31 3.41
CA VAL A 601 -13.57 2.19 4.25
C VAL A 601 -12.90 2.69 5.53
N GLY A 602 -11.94 3.62 5.46
CA GLY A 602 -11.26 4.17 6.63
C GLY A 602 -12.22 4.85 7.61
N ILE A 603 -13.12 5.70 7.10
CA ILE A 603 -14.14 6.38 7.91
C ILE A 603 -15.05 5.38 8.64
N THR A 604 -15.51 4.35 7.93
CA THR A 604 -16.46 3.35 8.46
C THR A 604 -15.82 2.31 9.38
N ARG A 605 -14.51 2.43 9.69
CA ARG A 605 -13.88 1.60 10.73
C ARG A 605 -14.14 2.13 12.13
N ALA A 606 -14.46 3.41 12.26
CA ALA A 606 -14.74 4.05 13.55
C ALA A 606 -16.14 3.69 14.09
N LYS A 607 -16.20 3.34 15.37
CA LYS A 607 -17.44 3.11 16.10
C LYS A 607 -17.96 4.40 16.75
N GLU A 608 -17.12 5.04 17.56
CA GLU A 608 -17.50 6.14 18.44
C GLU A 608 -16.92 7.48 17.98
N THR A 609 -15.63 7.49 17.66
CA THR A 609 -14.89 8.73 17.33
C THR A 609 -14.00 8.55 16.11
N LEU A 610 -14.11 9.50 15.18
CA LEU A 610 -13.22 9.61 14.02
C LEU A 610 -12.46 10.93 14.10
N ILE A 611 -11.12 10.82 14.04
CA ILE A 611 -10.21 11.96 13.96
C ILE A 611 -9.44 11.85 12.64
N MET A 612 -9.59 12.83 11.78
CA MET A 612 -8.83 12.95 10.53
C MET A 612 -7.74 14.00 10.72
N SER A 613 -6.58 13.79 10.09
CA SER A 613 -5.48 14.74 10.17
C SER A 613 -4.75 14.92 8.85
N ALA A 614 -4.17 16.11 8.67
CA ALA A 614 -3.34 16.48 7.53
C ALA A 614 -2.19 17.38 7.99
N ALA A 615 -1.07 17.32 7.29
CA ALA A 615 0.06 18.23 7.47
C ALA A 615 0.16 19.20 6.28
N ARG A 616 0.49 20.48 6.55
CA ARG A 616 0.72 21.49 5.49
C ARG A 616 2.00 21.22 4.72
N MET A 617 3.01 20.74 5.43
CA MET A 617 4.30 20.38 4.89
C MET A 617 4.64 18.96 5.28
N ARG A 618 5.18 18.21 4.34
CA ARG A 618 5.67 16.85 4.60
C ARG A 618 7.01 16.66 3.90
N THR A 619 7.99 16.17 4.63
CA THR A 619 9.29 15.86 4.05
C THR A 619 9.22 14.48 3.41
N VAL A 620 9.39 14.43 2.10
CA VAL A 620 9.41 13.21 1.29
C VAL A 620 10.71 13.22 0.48
N ARG A 621 11.50 12.15 0.58
CA ARG A 621 12.82 12.02 -0.10
C ARG A 621 13.81 13.15 0.25
N GLY A 622 13.79 13.64 1.49
CA GLY A 622 14.62 14.75 1.92
C GLY A 622 14.16 16.13 1.41
N GLU A 623 13.09 16.20 0.61
CA GLU A 623 12.52 17.46 0.11
C GLU A 623 11.20 17.77 0.83
N THR A 624 11.08 19.00 1.32
CA THR A 624 9.83 19.45 1.94
C THR A 624 8.81 19.85 0.87
N GLN A 625 7.69 19.15 0.84
CA GLN A 625 6.57 19.39 -0.06
C GLN A 625 5.43 20.06 0.70
N MET A 626 4.78 21.01 0.05
CA MET A 626 3.54 21.64 0.54
C MET A 626 2.34 20.93 -0.10
N ASN A 627 1.62 20.17 0.72
CA ASN A 627 0.45 19.44 0.25
C ASN A 627 -0.84 20.22 0.53
N ARG A 628 -1.80 20.09 -0.38
CA ARG A 628 -3.16 20.56 -0.14
C ARG A 628 -3.91 19.54 0.68
N THR A 629 -4.80 20.00 1.56
CA THR A 629 -5.76 19.09 2.22
C THR A 629 -6.46 18.23 1.18
N SER A 630 -6.60 16.94 1.50
CA SER A 630 -7.25 15.95 0.64
C SER A 630 -8.59 16.44 0.10
N ARG A 631 -8.85 16.14 -1.18
CA ARG A 631 -10.15 16.41 -1.80
C ARG A 631 -11.29 15.73 -1.05
N PHE A 632 -11.05 14.56 -0.45
CA PHE A 632 -12.06 13.83 0.31
C PHE A 632 -12.51 14.58 1.55
N VAL A 633 -11.62 15.31 2.22
CA VAL A 633 -11.99 16.20 3.34
C VAL A 633 -12.76 17.42 2.86
N ARG A 634 -12.42 17.96 1.67
CA ARG A 634 -13.11 19.10 1.08
C ARG A 634 -14.52 18.75 0.56
N GLU A 635 -14.80 17.48 0.33
CA GLU A 635 -16.13 16.95 -0.02
C GLU A 635 -17.08 16.90 1.19
N ILE A 636 -16.55 17.02 2.42
CA ILE A 636 -17.33 16.97 3.64
C ILE A 636 -17.90 18.38 3.97
N PRO A 637 -19.21 18.52 4.16
CA PRO A 637 -19.81 19.77 4.66
C PRO A 637 -19.21 20.18 6.01
N LYS A 638 -18.90 21.45 6.16
CA LYS A 638 -18.25 21.99 7.38
C LYS A 638 -19.08 21.75 8.65
N GLU A 639 -20.37 21.69 8.52
CA GLU A 639 -21.33 21.48 9.62
C GLU A 639 -21.17 20.10 10.27
N LEU A 640 -20.63 19.12 9.52
CA LEU A 640 -20.36 17.76 10.00
C LEU A 640 -19.01 17.63 10.71
N LEU A 641 -18.13 18.62 10.56
CA LEU A 641 -16.84 18.66 11.21
C LEU A 641 -16.92 19.44 12.53
N ALA A 642 -16.21 18.98 13.54
CA ALA A 642 -16.01 19.73 14.77
C ALA A 642 -15.04 20.89 14.52
N GLU A 643 -15.24 22.02 15.20
CA GLU A 643 -14.24 23.08 15.26
C GLU A 643 -12.95 22.52 15.87
N SER A 644 -11.82 22.65 15.16
CA SER A 644 -10.57 22.08 15.62
C SER A 644 -10.14 22.76 16.94
N ALA A 645 -9.76 21.94 17.91
CA ALA A 645 -9.26 22.42 19.21
C ALA A 645 -8.04 23.37 19.08
N GLN A 646 -7.30 23.27 17.96
CA GLN A 646 -6.19 24.18 17.64
C GLN A 646 -6.66 25.58 17.23
N MET A 647 -7.81 25.73 16.57
CA MET A 647 -8.41 27.06 16.34
C MET A 647 -8.90 27.70 17.65
N LEU A 648 -9.44 26.88 18.55
CA LEU A 648 -9.86 27.35 19.87
C LEU A 648 -8.67 27.83 20.74
N LYS A 649 -7.52 27.14 20.70
CA LYS A 649 -6.31 27.60 21.40
C LYS A 649 -5.78 28.91 20.82
N LYS A 650 -5.75 29.08 19.50
CA LYS A 650 -5.38 30.38 18.89
C LYS A 650 -6.37 31.50 19.26
N HIS A 651 -7.64 31.22 19.31
CA HIS A 651 -8.64 32.20 19.77
C HIS A 651 -8.51 32.51 21.26
N SER A 652 -8.20 31.53 22.13
CA SER A 652 -7.97 31.79 23.56
C SER A 652 -6.67 32.53 23.84
N GLU A 653 -5.61 32.29 23.08
CA GLU A 653 -4.35 33.06 23.16
C GLU A 653 -4.55 34.50 22.66
N TYR A 654 -5.34 34.73 21.60
CA TYR A 654 -5.69 36.07 21.13
C TYR A 654 -6.64 36.81 22.10
N SER A 655 -7.58 36.10 22.74
CA SER A 655 -8.46 36.71 23.73
C SER A 655 -7.81 36.98 25.10
N SER A 656 -6.73 36.26 25.45
CA SER A 656 -5.94 36.54 26.65
C SER A 656 -4.98 37.72 26.52
N ILE A 657 -4.68 38.15 25.28
CA ILE A 657 -3.82 39.32 25.01
C ILE A 657 -4.65 40.64 24.95
N THR A 658 -5.99 40.56 24.88
CA THR A 658 -6.85 41.75 24.83
C THR A 658 -7.49 42.12 26.19
N GLY A 659 -7.00 41.58 27.29
CA GLY A 659 -7.39 41.96 28.68
C GLY A 659 -6.64 43.18 29.19
N LYS A 660 -7.24 44.33 28.98
CA LYS A 660 -7.08 45.61 29.72
C LYS A 660 -5.72 45.83 30.41
N ASP A 661 -4.88 46.64 29.78
CA ASP A 661 -4.17 47.72 30.50
C ASP A 661 -3.87 48.82 29.50
N HIS A 662 -4.48 49.99 29.75
CA HIS A 662 -4.17 51.23 29.10
C HIS A 662 -2.76 51.68 29.57
N MET A 663 -1.75 51.47 28.75
CA MET A 663 -0.47 52.11 28.88
C MET A 663 -0.19 52.93 27.62
N GLU A 664 -0.39 54.24 27.73
CA GLU A 664 -0.01 55.20 26.70
C GLU A 664 1.49 55.12 26.44
N LEU A 665 1.91 54.71 25.25
CA LEU A 665 3.28 54.85 24.79
C LEU A 665 3.42 56.07 23.87
N PRO A 666 4.48 56.82 24.00
CA PRO A 666 4.64 58.10 23.31
C PRO A 666 4.87 57.93 21.79
N VAL A 667 4.12 58.66 21.01
CA VAL A 667 4.18 58.70 19.54
C VAL A 667 5.55 59.28 19.11
N ARG A 668 6.44 58.44 18.63
CA ARG A 668 7.61 58.83 17.85
C ARG A 668 7.20 58.97 16.40
N LYS A 669 7.16 60.21 15.89
CA LYS A 669 7.01 60.53 14.45
C LYS A 669 8.16 59.85 13.69
N ARG A 670 7.84 58.88 12.84
CA ARG A 670 8.72 58.33 11.81
C ARG A 670 8.45 59.01 10.48
N GLY A 671 9.53 59.50 9.88
CA GLY A 671 9.49 60.19 8.59
C GLY A 671 8.98 59.28 7.46
N GLN A 672 8.29 59.90 6.54
CA GLN A 672 7.80 59.30 5.30
C GLN A 672 9.00 58.86 4.46
N VAL A 673 9.11 57.57 4.22
CA VAL A 673 9.87 57.01 3.11
C VAL A 673 8.84 56.59 2.04
N ALA A 674 8.91 57.23 0.89
CA ALA A 674 8.05 56.95 -0.26
C ALA A 674 8.34 55.51 -0.76
N PHE A 675 7.39 54.63 -0.64
CA PHE A 675 7.40 53.33 -1.35
C PHE A 675 6.76 53.54 -2.74
N ASN A 676 7.57 53.38 -3.76
CA ASN A 676 7.07 53.25 -5.13
C ASN A 676 6.20 52.03 -5.25
N SER A 677 4.95 52.24 -5.62
CA SER A 677 3.98 51.23 -5.98
C SER A 677 4.42 50.50 -7.25
N TYR A 678 4.95 49.31 -7.14
CA TYR A 678 4.94 48.36 -8.25
C TYR A 678 3.52 47.82 -8.40
N GLN A 679 2.89 48.12 -9.52
CA GLN A 679 1.62 47.55 -9.94
C GLN A 679 1.77 46.03 -10.04
N ARG A 680 0.96 45.30 -9.26
CA ARG A 680 0.71 43.86 -9.45
C ARG A 680 -0.22 43.74 -10.67
N GLU A 681 0.32 43.31 -11.78
CA GLU A 681 -0.49 42.75 -12.85
C GLU A 681 -1.09 41.43 -12.36
N THR A 682 -2.40 41.37 -12.32
CA THR A 682 -3.20 40.18 -12.11
C THR A 682 -3.01 39.25 -13.31
N ILE A 683 -2.28 38.17 -13.14
CA ILE A 683 -2.25 37.08 -14.13
C ILE A 683 -3.54 36.29 -13.95
N SER A 684 -4.43 36.44 -14.92
CA SER A 684 -5.65 35.66 -15.06
C SER A 684 -5.31 34.19 -15.31
N ASN A 685 -5.98 33.32 -14.56
CA ASN A 685 -6.03 31.87 -14.84
C ASN A 685 -6.61 31.66 -16.25
N THR A 686 -5.80 31.25 -17.19
CA THR A 686 -6.26 30.65 -18.43
C THR A 686 -5.44 29.40 -18.75
N VAL A 687 -6.13 28.26 -18.60
CA VAL A 687 -6.09 27.08 -19.45
C VAL A 687 -4.72 26.50 -19.77
N PHE A 688 -4.39 25.39 -19.07
CA PHE A 688 -3.51 24.38 -19.60
C PHE A 688 -4.25 23.56 -20.66
N ASP A 689 -4.19 24.04 -21.89
CA ASP A 689 -4.44 23.18 -23.06
C ASP A 689 -3.69 23.85 -24.25
N LYS A 690 -2.49 23.29 -24.51
CA LYS A 690 -1.88 23.32 -25.84
C LYS A 690 -0.73 22.35 -25.92
N LYS A 691 -0.92 21.28 -26.69
CA LYS A 691 0.18 20.61 -27.41
C LYS A 691 0.98 21.72 -28.13
N THR A 692 2.21 21.93 -27.72
CA THR A 692 3.14 22.78 -28.48
C THR A 692 4.17 21.87 -29.17
N ASP A 693 3.84 21.46 -30.38
CA ASP A 693 4.82 21.10 -31.42
C ASP A 693 5.48 22.39 -31.96
N SER A 694 6.05 23.24 -31.14
CA SER A 694 6.82 24.40 -31.58
C SER A 694 8.26 24.29 -31.09
N ALA A 695 9.18 24.35 -32.03
CA ALA A 695 10.61 24.46 -31.73
C ALA A 695 10.85 25.66 -30.77
N PRO A 696 11.86 25.57 -29.88
CA PRO A 696 12.27 26.69 -29.04
C PRO A 696 12.58 27.92 -29.87
N ASP A 697 12.34 29.11 -29.31
CA ASP A 697 12.57 30.43 -29.96
C ASP A 697 14.06 30.82 -30.01
N TYR A 698 14.97 29.94 -29.63
CA TYR A 698 16.42 30.11 -29.68
C TYR A 698 17.08 28.96 -30.44
N THR A 699 18.29 29.19 -30.95
CA THR A 699 19.08 28.27 -31.76
C THR A 699 20.51 28.14 -31.23
N VAL A 700 21.27 27.20 -31.76
CA VAL A 700 22.71 27.06 -31.43
C VAL A 700 23.45 28.34 -31.72
N GLY A 701 24.20 28.87 -30.75
CA GLY A 701 24.91 30.12 -30.78
C GLY A 701 24.14 31.29 -30.08
N ASP A 702 22.85 31.15 -29.81
CA ASP A 702 22.11 32.17 -29.10
C ASP A 702 22.46 32.27 -27.60
N ARG A 703 22.39 33.50 -27.11
CA ARG A 703 22.50 33.74 -25.65
C ARG A 703 21.16 33.50 -24.98
N VAL A 704 21.21 32.74 -23.88
CA VAL A 704 20.01 32.37 -23.11
C VAL A 704 20.24 32.54 -21.62
N ARG A 705 19.16 32.82 -20.88
CA ARG A 705 19.19 32.93 -19.43
C ARG A 705 18.35 31.84 -18.81
N HIS A 706 18.92 31.11 -17.82
CA HIS A 706 18.24 30.16 -16.98
C HIS A 706 18.13 30.69 -15.55
N ILE A 707 16.98 30.49 -14.90
CA ILE A 707 16.66 31.07 -13.58
C ILE A 707 17.66 30.65 -12.49
N LYS A 708 18.22 29.44 -12.57
CA LYS A 708 19.15 28.87 -11.57
C LYS A 708 20.62 28.97 -11.99
N PHE A 709 20.93 28.92 -13.29
CA PHE A 709 22.33 28.81 -13.78
C PHE A 709 22.86 30.10 -14.40
N GLY A 710 22.03 31.15 -14.47
CA GLY A 710 22.40 32.45 -15.04
C GLY A 710 22.42 32.46 -16.57
N GLU A 711 23.27 33.30 -17.13
CA GLU A 711 23.42 33.48 -18.58
C GLU A 711 24.42 32.48 -19.15
N GLY A 712 24.18 32.10 -20.42
CA GLY A 712 25.02 31.17 -21.14
C GLY A 712 24.72 31.15 -22.63
N THR A 713 25.52 30.42 -23.41
CA THR A 713 25.37 30.29 -24.85
C THR A 713 24.91 28.87 -25.18
N VAL A 714 23.93 28.72 -26.06
CA VAL A 714 23.47 27.42 -26.56
C VAL A 714 24.56 26.79 -27.41
N ALA A 715 25.13 25.72 -26.92
CA ALA A 715 26.24 25.02 -27.58
C ALA A 715 25.77 23.95 -28.57
N ASP A 716 24.65 23.28 -28.27
CA ASP A 716 24.12 22.22 -29.13
C ASP A 716 22.61 22.06 -28.87
N MET A 717 21.87 21.57 -29.89
CA MET A 717 20.43 21.33 -29.80
C MET A 717 20.03 20.14 -30.65
N ILE A 718 19.51 19.09 -30.01
CA ILE A 718 19.13 17.83 -30.64
C ILE A 718 17.62 17.63 -30.51
N ASN A 719 16.94 17.37 -31.62
CA ASN A 719 15.52 17.04 -31.62
C ASN A 719 15.32 15.58 -31.17
N GLY A 720 14.77 15.38 -29.97
CA GLY A 720 14.46 14.07 -29.37
C GLY A 720 13.08 13.50 -29.76
N GLY A 721 12.37 14.08 -30.72
CA GLY A 721 11.07 13.61 -31.22
C GLY A 721 9.86 14.07 -30.38
N ARG A 722 10.01 14.25 -29.07
CA ARG A 722 8.98 14.80 -28.16
C ARG A 722 9.36 16.14 -27.53
N ASP A 723 10.66 16.43 -27.45
CA ASP A 723 11.21 17.68 -26.91
C ASP A 723 12.65 17.84 -27.46
N TYR A 724 13.16 19.08 -27.40
CA TYR A 724 14.55 19.38 -27.81
C TYR A 724 15.49 19.22 -26.61
N GLU A 725 16.53 18.42 -26.75
CA GLU A 725 17.64 18.35 -25.81
C GLU A 725 18.63 19.48 -26.13
N VAL A 726 18.82 20.42 -25.20
CA VAL A 726 19.63 21.61 -25.37
C VAL A 726 20.84 21.57 -24.46
N THR A 727 22.01 21.77 -25.01
CA THR A 727 23.26 21.93 -24.27
C THR A 727 23.62 23.40 -24.20
N VAL A 728 23.78 23.96 -23.01
CA VAL A 728 24.12 25.37 -22.77
C VAL A 728 25.43 25.46 -22.00
N ASP A 729 26.33 26.30 -22.50
CA ASP A 729 27.55 26.69 -21.78
C ASP A 729 27.25 27.96 -20.98
N PHE A 730 26.98 27.79 -19.67
CA PHE A 730 26.71 28.89 -18.77
C PHE A 730 28.00 29.56 -18.31
N ASP A 731 27.97 30.89 -18.24
CA ASP A 731 29.16 31.71 -17.90
C ASP A 731 29.72 31.37 -16.50
N THR A 732 28.84 31.02 -15.54
CA THR A 732 29.23 30.73 -14.15
C THR A 732 29.05 29.27 -13.75
N ALA A 733 28.18 28.50 -14.41
CA ALA A 733 27.82 27.15 -14.00
C ALA A 733 28.39 26.06 -14.94
N GLY A 734 29.15 26.46 -16.00
CA GLY A 734 29.74 25.54 -16.99
C GLY A 734 28.68 24.87 -17.88
N ARG A 735 29.11 23.83 -18.57
CA ARG A 735 28.27 23.12 -19.56
C ARG A 735 27.19 22.28 -18.89
N LYS A 736 25.91 22.51 -19.27
CA LYS A 736 24.75 21.76 -18.79
C LYS A 736 23.89 21.30 -19.96
N LYS A 737 23.30 20.11 -19.82
CA LYS A 737 22.40 19.48 -20.78
C LYS A 737 21.00 19.39 -20.18
N MET A 738 19.96 19.82 -20.88
CA MET A 738 18.60 19.91 -20.36
C MET A 738 17.57 19.84 -21.50
N PHE A 739 16.31 19.52 -21.18
CA PHE A 739 15.23 19.50 -22.14
C PHE A 739 14.56 20.87 -22.22
N ALA A 740 14.35 21.38 -23.43
CA ALA A 740 13.84 22.74 -23.69
C ALA A 740 12.49 23.03 -23.00
N GLY A 741 11.55 22.11 -23.03
CA GLY A 741 10.24 22.24 -22.40
C GLY A 741 10.27 22.40 -20.88
N PHE A 742 11.32 21.88 -20.23
CA PHE A 742 11.50 21.95 -18.78
C PHE A 742 12.48 23.03 -18.34
N ALA A 743 13.44 23.39 -19.20
CA ALA A 743 14.54 24.28 -18.87
C ALA A 743 14.15 25.74 -18.70
N LYS A 744 12.97 26.15 -19.19
CA LYS A 744 12.49 27.57 -19.15
C LYS A 744 13.60 28.57 -19.51
N LEU A 745 14.38 28.25 -20.56
CA LEU A 745 15.41 29.14 -21.10
C LEU A 745 14.75 30.31 -21.81
N VAL A 746 15.21 31.51 -21.52
CA VAL A 746 14.75 32.74 -22.17
C VAL A 746 15.88 33.29 -23.00
N LYS A 747 15.62 33.56 -24.30
CA LYS A 747 16.60 34.18 -25.18
C LYS A 747 16.84 35.63 -24.73
N ILE A 748 18.11 36.08 -24.73
CA ILE A 748 18.54 37.43 -24.32
C ILE A 748 19.33 38.12 -25.40
#